data_ffc7b4b836d9a2a1ed2b4a2f3c6b3197
#
_entry.id   ffc7b4b836d9a2a1ed2b4a2f3c6b3197
#
_cell.length_a   1.000
_cell.length_b   1.000
_cell.length_c   1.000
_cell.angle_alpha   90.00
_cell.angle_beta   90.00
_cell.angle_gamma   90.00
#
_symmetry.space_group_name_H-M   'P 1'
#
loop_
_entity.id
_entity.type
_entity.pdbx_description
1 polymer ?
#
loop_
_entity_poly.entity_id
_entity_poly.type
_entity_poly.pdbx_seq_one_letter_code
_entity_poly.pdbx_strand_id
1 'polypeptide(L)'
;MPLQKLQFRPGVNREGTTLANEGGWFDGDKIRFRSGYPEKVGGWSTISDDSFIGLCRSLWNWITLKFFNLMGVGTERKFYIEYGGVYYDITPIRTYATLTNPFATTINSNQVTVTDVAHGAVTGDYVTFSGASAVAGLDLNGEYEVTYVNTDTYTIIAAGNANATVAAGGGTVTAAYQINSGATVSSAQVGWGAGLWGGVITGSAITQLNGAINDSVTTITVDATASFPASGVILIGDELITYSGKNSTQFTGCTRGASGTTAASHADNVIVYNAVDYFGWGESASDSTDTQLRLWSQSNFGEDLLFSPRRGALYYWSPGTGTAPAISTRGTLIGSFSGTADTNSTTTLTVTGVTSGAIFVGMTVAGTGITVGTTIAAFGTGTGGVGTYTLSAAATATNTGIPLTGSSNVPSQINEILVSDSSRIVIAFGCTNYLAPLGDGTFDPMLVRWSTVEDYTDWTPTAVNQAGSYRLSHGSYIVGALQTRQEILIWTDSAIYSMQYLGPPLVWGFTLLADNISIVSQNAMATAAGVVYWMGVDKFYVYSGRVETLPCSVRTYVYSNISRTEFPQCFSGTNEGFSEIWWFYCSADAEETAANGHLLQQSNYSLLQENGDLLLNEGVSSAVPTDRYVIFNYLDRVWYYGNMERSAWLDTPLRNFPTAATMTNQLVEHENTNDDGTTNPPSPIYAYIQSSDFDIGDGHNYGFAWRMLPDITFDGSTTASPAFPQVTMSMRPRQNPGSPYSPAPSPTVRADKSYGVVHNYTVQEFTEIIYTRVRGRQMAFKIESDTLGTQWQLGVPRIDVRPDGRR
;
A
#
# COMPACT_ATOMS: atom_id res chain seq x y z
N MET A 1 30.79 42.67 21.83
CA MET A 1 30.64 41.47 22.68
C MET A 1 31.39 40.32 22.03
N PRO A 2 31.83 39.30 22.78
CA PRO A 2 32.36 38.12 22.13
C PRO A 2 31.29 37.44 21.27
N LEU A 3 31.68 36.82 20.18
CA LEU A 3 30.81 36.05 19.31
C LEU A 3 30.12 34.96 20.12
N GLN A 4 28.80 34.85 20.00
CA GLN A 4 28.00 33.81 20.65
C GLN A 4 27.94 32.62 19.73
N LYS A 5 28.02 31.42 20.29
CA LYS A 5 27.85 30.15 19.55
C LYS A 5 26.36 29.87 19.39
N LEU A 6 25.92 29.61 18.16
CA LEU A 6 24.59 29.05 17.88
C LEU A 6 24.68 27.53 17.96
N GLN A 7 24.63 27.01 19.17
CA GLN A 7 24.66 25.57 19.42
C GLN A 7 23.25 25.09 19.80
N PHE A 8 22.67 24.30 18.93
CA PHE A 8 21.33 23.75 19.12
C PHE A 8 21.41 22.29 19.52
N ARG A 9 20.47 21.84 20.35
CA ARG A 9 20.32 20.44 20.71
C ARG A 9 19.89 19.63 19.49
N PRO A 10 20.47 18.43 19.26
CA PRO A 10 20.10 17.57 18.14
C PRO A 10 18.64 17.11 18.25
N GLY A 11 18.03 16.79 17.10
CA GLY A 11 16.65 16.38 17.00
C GLY A 11 15.68 17.55 16.89
N VAL A 12 14.50 17.28 16.32
CA VAL A 12 13.42 18.27 16.19
C VAL A 12 12.43 18.08 17.33
N ASN A 13 11.95 19.18 17.91
CA ASN A 13 10.97 19.14 18.97
C ASN A 13 9.78 20.04 18.64
N ARG A 14 8.58 19.43 18.57
CA ARG A 14 7.30 20.11 18.27
C ARG A 14 6.29 20.00 19.40
N GLU A 15 6.66 19.45 20.57
CA GLU A 15 5.74 19.25 21.70
C GLU A 15 5.48 20.52 22.51
N GLY A 16 6.16 21.60 22.20
CA GLY A 16 5.99 22.89 22.87
C GLY A 16 5.90 24.06 21.91
N THR A 17 5.85 25.27 22.47
CA THR A 17 5.95 26.49 21.68
C THR A 17 7.38 26.68 21.16
N THR A 18 7.55 27.49 20.11
CA THR A 18 8.87 27.78 19.54
C THR A 18 9.83 28.36 20.58
N LEU A 19 9.34 29.18 21.54
CA LEU A 19 10.17 29.73 22.59
C LEU A 19 10.47 28.71 23.71
N ALA A 20 9.52 27.83 24.03
CA ALA A 20 9.75 26.82 25.06
C ALA A 20 10.86 25.80 24.64
N ASN A 21 11.12 25.66 23.36
CA ASN A 21 12.20 24.85 22.82
C ASN A 21 13.46 25.67 22.48
N GLU A 22 13.69 26.80 23.13
CA GLU A 22 14.90 27.60 22.92
C GLU A 22 16.18 26.74 23.00
N GLY A 23 17.13 26.98 22.07
CA GLY A 23 18.32 26.17 21.91
C GLY A 23 18.10 24.80 21.29
N GLY A 24 16.93 24.54 20.69
CA GLY A 24 16.63 23.35 19.91
C GLY A 24 16.25 23.64 18.47
N TRP A 25 16.06 22.61 17.70
CA TRP A 25 15.48 22.67 16.36
C TRP A 25 13.98 22.51 16.42
N PHE A 26 13.24 23.26 15.59
CA PHE A 26 11.79 23.28 15.62
C PHE A 26 11.14 22.70 14.37
N ASP A 27 11.78 22.90 13.20
CA ASP A 27 11.23 22.49 11.92
C ASP A 27 12.34 22.02 10.98
N GLY A 28 12.04 21.10 10.06
CA GLY A 28 13.01 20.64 9.07
C GLY A 28 12.40 19.65 8.10
N ASP A 29 13.02 19.55 6.93
CA ASP A 29 12.68 18.58 5.89
C ASP A 29 13.95 18.06 5.22
N LYS A 30 14.04 16.75 5.01
CA LYS A 30 15.18 16.04 4.39
C LYS A 30 16.52 16.31 5.09
N ILE A 31 16.45 16.31 6.42
CA ILE A 31 17.60 16.50 7.31
C ILE A 31 17.72 15.30 8.24
N ARG A 32 18.95 14.92 8.54
CA ARG A 32 19.30 13.98 9.60
C ARG A 32 20.29 14.61 10.57
N PHE A 33 20.51 13.91 11.68
CA PHE A 33 21.54 14.27 12.65
C PHE A 33 22.60 13.20 12.67
N ARG A 34 23.85 13.60 12.43
CA ARG A 34 25.03 12.74 12.58
C ARG A 34 25.96 13.33 13.61
N SER A 35 26.26 12.56 14.64
CA SER A 35 27.08 13.01 15.78
C SER A 35 26.59 14.31 16.40
N GLY A 36 25.27 14.51 16.43
CA GLY A 36 24.62 15.68 16.98
C GLY A 36 24.51 16.90 16.06
N TYR A 37 25.05 16.84 14.85
CA TYR A 37 24.99 17.92 13.86
C TYR A 37 24.04 17.62 12.73
N PRO A 38 23.21 18.60 12.29
CA PRO A 38 22.31 18.40 11.16
C PRO A 38 23.08 18.35 9.85
N GLU A 39 22.69 17.41 9.01
CA GLU A 39 23.16 17.26 7.64
C GLU A 39 22.01 16.97 6.70
N LYS A 40 22.17 17.28 5.42
CA LYS A 40 21.21 16.90 4.39
C LYS A 40 21.18 15.39 4.22
N VAL A 41 20.00 14.80 4.09
CA VAL A 41 19.82 13.39 3.70
C VAL A 41 20.40 13.16 2.30
N GLY A 42 21.00 12.01 2.06
CA GLY A 42 21.48 11.64 0.73
C GLY A 42 20.35 11.57 -0.29
N GLY A 43 20.71 11.70 -1.55
CA GLY A 43 19.78 11.60 -2.67
C GLY A 43 19.47 10.17 -3.05
N TRP A 44 18.74 10.00 -4.14
CA TRP A 44 18.36 8.71 -4.66
C TRP A 44 18.45 8.65 -6.18
N SER A 45 18.63 7.45 -6.72
CA SER A 45 18.60 7.19 -8.15
C SER A 45 17.74 5.97 -8.46
N THR A 46 17.13 5.94 -9.64
CA THR A 46 16.39 4.78 -10.13
C THR A 46 17.31 3.58 -10.34
N ILE A 47 16.83 2.39 -9.98
CA ILE A 47 17.55 1.13 -10.26
C ILE A 47 17.51 0.82 -11.76
N SER A 48 16.41 1.19 -12.41
CA SER A 48 16.14 0.95 -13.83
C SER A 48 15.25 2.04 -14.40
N ASP A 49 15.33 2.27 -15.71
CA ASP A 49 14.39 3.10 -16.45
C ASP A 49 13.03 2.41 -16.66
N ASP A 50 12.97 1.08 -16.44
CA ASP A 50 11.73 0.31 -16.51
C ASP A 50 10.83 0.60 -15.32
N SER A 51 9.52 0.50 -15.52
CA SER A 51 8.50 0.60 -14.49
C SER A 51 7.68 -0.69 -14.41
N PHE A 52 7.16 -0.98 -13.22
CA PHE A 52 6.23 -2.09 -13.00
C PHE A 52 4.77 -1.58 -12.99
N ILE A 53 3.82 -2.50 -13.19
CA ILE A 53 2.39 -2.16 -13.17
C ILE A 53 1.86 -2.23 -11.74
N GLY A 54 1.19 -1.17 -11.32
CA GLY A 54 0.59 -1.04 -9.99
C GLY A 54 1.53 -0.42 -8.96
N LEU A 55 1.01 -0.15 -7.77
CA LEU A 55 1.73 0.50 -6.67
C LEU A 55 2.37 -0.56 -5.76
N CYS A 56 3.70 -0.57 -5.69
CA CYS A 56 4.42 -1.53 -4.86
C CYS A 56 4.21 -1.24 -3.36
N ARG A 57 3.84 -2.27 -2.60
CA ARG A 57 3.66 -2.19 -1.14
C ARG A 57 4.38 -3.29 -0.37
N SER A 58 5.16 -4.12 -1.06
CA SER A 58 5.94 -5.19 -0.44
C SER A 58 7.22 -5.41 -1.23
N LEU A 59 8.34 -5.37 -0.53
CA LEU A 59 9.67 -5.66 -1.05
C LEU A 59 10.31 -6.75 -0.19
N TRP A 60 10.95 -7.71 -0.83
CA TRP A 60 11.68 -8.78 -0.17
C TRP A 60 12.89 -9.19 -0.99
N ASN A 61 14.08 -9.20 -0.40
CA ASN A 61 15.32 -9.49 -1.11
C ASN A 61 16.01 -10.73 -0.53
N TRP A 62 16.49 -11.60 -1.40
CA TRP A 62 17.30 -12.75 -1.03
C TRP A 62 18.34 -13.09 -2.09
N ILE A 63 19.28 -13.93 -1.73
CA ILE A 63 20.30 -14.45 -2.63
C ILE A 63 20.22 -15.97 -2.66
N THR A 64 20.34 -16.56 -3.85
CA THR A 64 20.38 -18.01 -4.03
C THR A 64 21.81 -18.55 -3.84
N LEU A 65 21.95 -19.87 -3.70
CA LEU A 65 23.26 -20.54 -3.66
C LEU A 65 24.09 -20.31 -4.95
N LYS A 66 23.45 -19.91 -6.04
CA LYS A 66 24.09 -19.52 -7.30
C LYS A 66 24.36 -18.03 -7.40
N PHE A 67 24.24 -17.32 -6.28
CA PHE A 67 24.46 -15.88 -6.19
C PHE A 67 23.51 -15.03 -7.06
N PHE A 68 22.34 -15.53 -7.38
CA PHE A 68 21.29 -14.67 -7.94
C PHE A 68 20.72 -13.79 -6.83
N ASN A 69 20.93 -12.50 -6.93
CA ASN A 69 20.33 -11.51 -6.03
C ASN A 69 18.95 -11.14 -6.60
N LEU A 70 17.90 -11.59 -5.94
CA LEU A 70 16.52 -11.50 -6.38
C LEU A 70 15.74 -10.62 -5.42
N MET A 71 14.80 -9.83 -5.95
CA MET A 71 13.89 -9.05 -5.12
C MET A 71 12.44 -9.26 -5.57
N GLY A 72 11.60 -9.71 -4.65
CA GLY A 72 10.16 -9.78 -4.84
C GLY A 72 9.53 -8.39 -4.71
N VAL A 73 8.71 -8.01 -5.69
CA VAL A 73 8.03 -6.71 -5.79
C VAL A 73 6.54 -6.98 -5.90
N GLY A 74 5.79 -6.74 -4.81
CA GLY A 74 4.36 -7.00 -4.75
C GLY A 74 3.55 -5.71 -4.92
N THR A 75 2.69 -5.65 -5.97
CA THR A 75 1.78 -4.54 -6.23
C THR A 75 0.32 -4.97 -6.05
N GLU A 76 -0.63 -4.05 -6.07
CA GLU A 76 -2.05 -4.40 -5.99
C GLU A 76 -2.55 -5.16 -7.21
N ARG A 77 -1.84 -5.04 -8.34
CA ARG A 77 -2.22 -5.68 -9.61
C ARG A 77 -1.42 -6.93 -9.91
N LYS A 78 -0.10 -6.91 -9.64
CA LYS A 78 0.84 -7.94 -10.07
C LYS A 78 1.89 -8.24 -9.02
N PHE A 79 2.61 -9.33 -9.26
CA PHE A 79 3.76 -9.71 -8.44
C PHE A 79 4.97 -9.98 -9.36
N TYR A 80 6.09 -9.32 -9.08
CA TYR A 80 7.30 -9.37 -9.90
C TYR A 80 8.50 -9.91 -9.13
N ILE A 81 9.46 -10.45 -9.88
CA ILE A 81 10.85 -10.60 -9.42
C ILE A 81 11.69 -9.56 -10.16
N GLU A 82 12.36 -8.70 -9.40
CA GLU A 82 13.41 -7.85 -9.95
C GLU A 82 14.72 -8.64 -9.98
N TYR A 83 15.38 -8.68 -11.13
CA TYR A 83 16.69 -9.27 -11.33
C TYR A 83 17.47 -8.46 -12.36
N GLY A 84 18.60 -7.89 -11.94
CA GLY A 84 19.47 -7.11 -12.83
C GLY A 84 18.85 -5.84 -13.39
N GLY A 85 17.94 -5.20 -12.68
CA GLY A 85 17.25 -3.98 -13.09
C GLY A 85 16.00 -4.22 -13.96
N VAL A 86 15.61 -5.47 -14.20
CA VAL A 86 14.43 -5.82 -15.00
C VAL A 86 13.37 -6.48 -14.10
N TYR A 87 12.10 -6.17 -14.36
CA TYR A 87 10.96 -6.71 -13.61
C TYR A 87 10.30 -7.85 -14.37
N TYR A 88 10.36 -9.06 -13.82
CA TYR A 88 9.79 -10.27 -14.42
C TYR A 88 8.47 -10.62 -13.73
N ASP A 89 7.38 -10.64 -14.49
CA ASP A 89 6.04 -10.93 -13.99
C ASP A 89 5.88 -12.42 -13.65
N ILE A 90 5.79 -12.72 -12.36
CA ILE A 90 5.52 -14.06 -11.84
C ILE A 90 4.11 -14.17 -11.22
N THR A 91 3.22 -13.23 -11.49
CA THR A 91 1.84 -13.23 -10.98
C THR A 91 1.17 -14.57 -11.26
N PRO A 92 0.62 -15.26 -10.25
CA PRO A 92 0.01 -16.56 -10.41
C PRO A 92 -1.20 -16.53 -11.37
N ILE A 93 -1.37 -17.61 -12.13
CA ILE A 93 -2.57 -17.84 -12.94
C ILE A 93 -3.63 -18.52 -12.07
N ARG A 94 -4.81 -17.90 -11.94
CA ARG A 94 -5.93 -18.49 -11.20
C ARG A 94 -6.69 -19.54 -12.00
N THR A 95 -6.78 -19.37 -13.33
CA THR A 95 -7.48 -20.33 -14.19
C THR A 95 -7.07 -20.18 -15.65
N TYR A 96 -7.17 -21.27 -16.38
CA TYR A 96 -7.07 -21.31 -17.84
C TYR A 96 -8.45 -21.62 -18.43
N ALA A 97 -8.87 -20.90 -19.45
CA ALA A 97 -10.07 -21.18 -20.24
C ALA A 97 -9.72 -21.40 -21.70
N THR A 98 -10.39 -22.36 -22.35
CA THR A 98 -10.29 -22.58 -23.80
C THR A 98 -11.54 -21.99 -24.46
N LEU A 99 -11.37 -20.95 -25.25
CA LEU A 99 -12.43 -20.18 -25.85
C LEU A 99 -12.51 -20.46 -27.35
N THR A 100 -13.70 -20.40 -27.92
CA THR A 100 -13.90 -20.56 -29.36
C THR A 100 -14.47 -19.28 -29.96
N ASN A 101 -13.69 -18.64 -30.85
CA ASN A 101 -14.03 -17.36 -31.50
C ASN A 101 -14.49 -16.28 -30.50
N PRO A 102 -13.72 -15.99 -29.43
CA PRO A 102 -14.18 -15.14 -28.37
C PRO A 102 -14.20 -13.65 -28.71
N PHE A 103 -13.53 -13.21 -29.78
CA PHE A 103 -13.28 -11.80 -30.05
C PHE A 103 -14.32 -11.18 -31.00
N ALA A 104 -14.92 -10.09 -30.58
CA ALA A 104 -15.74 -9.22 -31.40
C ALA A 104 -15.07 -7.85 -31.58
N THR A 105 -15.02 -7.34 -32.80
CA THR A 105 -14.38 -6.08 -33.16
C THR A 105 -15.33 -5.13 -33.87
N THR A 106 -15.10 -3.84 -33.77
CA THR A 106 -15.78 -2.79 -34.52
C THR A 106 -14.76 -2.06 -35.39
N ILE A 107 -15.11 -1.85 -36.66
CA ILE A 107 -14.22 -1.17 -37.62
C ILE A 107 -13.78 0.21 -37.08
N ASN A 108 -12.49 0.53 -37.25
CA ASN A 108 -11.83 1.75 -36.74
C ASN A 108 -11.78 1.90 -35.21
N SER A 109 -12.05 0.84 -34.44
CA SER A 109 -11.91 0.80 -32.99
C SER A 109 -10.76 -0.13 -32.60
N ASN A 110 -10.01 0.24 -31.55
CA ASN A 110 -9.03 -0.62 -30.87
C ASN A 110 -9.64 -1.38 -29.69
N GLN A 111 -10.90 -1.09 -29.32
CA GLN A 111 -11.60 -1.84 -28.28
C GLN A 111 -12.13 -3.14 -28.85
N VAL A 112 -11.79 -4.25 -28.22
CA VAL A 112 -12.23 -5.60 -28.58
C VAL A 112 -13.05 -6.17 -27.45
N THR A 113 -14.27 -6.65 -27.76
CA THR A 113 -15.09 -7.36 -26.78
C THR A 113 -14.72 -8.83 -26.78
N VAL A 114 -14.51 -9.37 -25.58
CA VAL A 114 -14.22 -10.77 -25.33
C VAL A 114 -15.42 -11.43 -24.68
N THR A 115 -15.84 -12.57 -25.21
CA THR A 115 -16.92 -13.39 -24.64
C THR A 115 -16.33 -14.62 -23.98
N ASP A 116 -16.53 -14.74 -22.67
CA ASP A 116 -16.16 -15.88 -21.86
C ASP A 116 -17.15 -15.97 -20.68
N VAL A 117 -17.93 -17.04 -20.66
CA VAL A 117 -19.03 -17.22 -19.69
C VAL A 117 -18.48 -17.43 -18.28
N ALA A 118 -18.96 -16.62 -17.34
CA ALA A 118 -18.57 -16.66 -15.93
C ALA A 118 -17.05 -16.50 -15.72
N HIS A 119 -16.41 -15.58 -16.47
CA HIS A 119 -14.95 -15.39 -16.45
C HIS A 119 -14.40 -14.96 -15.08
N GLY A 120 -15.20 -14.39 -14.20
CA GLY A 120 -14.81 -13.98 -12.83
C GLY A 120 -13.70 -12.91 -12.77
N ALA A 121 -13.41 -12.23 -13.88
CA ALA A 121 -12.48 -11.13 -13.89
C ALA A 121 -13.21 -9.80 -13.58
N VAL A 122 -12.49 -8.88 -12.96
CA VAL A 122 -12.95 -7.51 -12.66
C VAL A 122 -12.12 -6.49 -13.42
N THR A 123 -12.57 -5.26 -13.49
CA THR A 123 -11.80 -4.18 -14.15
C THR A 123 -10.44 -4.02 -13.48
N GLY A 124 -9.37 -3.97 -14.30
CA GLY A 124 -7.98 -3.89 -13.86
C GLY A 124 -7.28 -5.23 -13.70
N ASP A 125 -7.96 -6.36 -13.91
CA ASP A 125 -7.35 -7.69 -13.99
C ASP A 125 -6.57 -7.86 -15.29
N TYR A 126 -5.73 -8.90 -15.36
CA TYR A 126 -4.95 -9.22 -16.52
C TYR A 126 -5.26 -10.62 -17.06
N VAL A 127 -5.33 -10.72 -18.39
CA VAL A 127 -5.50 -11.98 -19.11
C VAL A 127 -4.47 -12.09 -20.21
N THR A 128 -3.89 -13.28 -20.37
CA THR A 128 -2.96 -13.57 -21.48
C THR A 128 -3.63 -14.50 -22.47
N PHE A 129 -3.73 -14.09 -23.74
CA PHE A 129 -4.25 -14.94 -24.81
C PHE A 129 -3.11 -15.58 -25.57
N SER A 130 -3.33 -16.84 -25.98
CA SER A 130 -2.45 -17.59 -26.85
C SER A 130 -3.22 -18.47 -27.82
N GLY A 131 -2.65 -18.71 -28.98
CA GLY A 131 -3.27 -19.51 -30.04
C GLY A 131 -4.34 -18.77 -30.83
N ALA A 132 -4.53 -17.48 -30.64
CA ALA A 132 -5.51 -16.69 -31.38
C ALA A 132 -5.05 -16.50 -32.84
N SER A 133 -5.97 -16.73 -33.78
CA SER A 133 -5.82 -16.28 -35.16
C SER A 133 -6.16 -14.79 -35.26
N ALA A 134 -5.50 -14.06 -36.18
CA ALA A 134 -5.75 -12.65 -36.36
C ALA A 134 -7.24 -12.35 -36.65
N VAL A 135 -7.79 -11.33 -36.02
CA VAL A 135 -9.18 -10.89 -36.19
C VAL A 135 -9.19 -9.44 -36.67
N ALA A 136 -9.84 -9.18 -37.79
CA ALA A 136 -9.93 -7.84 -38.39
C ALA A 136 -8.56 -7.13 -38.50
N GLY A 137 -7.49 -7.87 -38.81
CA GLY A 137 -6.13 -7.37 -38.91
C GLY A 137 -5.39 -7.19 -37.58
N LEU A 138 -6.02 -7.52 -36.44
CA LEU A 138 -5.41 -7.45 -35.10
C LEU A 138 -4.83 -8.81 -34.73
N ASP A 139 -3.58 -8.83 -34.24
CA ASP A 139 -3.03 -9.95 -33.49
C ASP A 139 -3.37 -9.74 -32.03
N LEU A 140 -4.16 -10.64 -31.47
CA LEU A 140 -4.68 -10.58 -30.10
C LEU A 140 -3.97 -11.57 -29.16
N ASN A 141 -2.84 -12.17 -29.59
CA ASN A 141 -1.98 -12.92 -28.68
C ASN A 141 -1.18 -11.95 -27.80
N GLY A 142 -1.08 -12.26 -26.51
CA GLY A 142 -0.39 -11.42 -25.54
C GLY A 142 -1.23 -11.12 -24.30
N GLU A 143 -0.71 -10.25 -23.44
CA GLU A 143 -1.33 -9.86 -22.20
C GLU A 143 -2.14 -8.57 -22.37
N TYR A 144 -3.33 -8.55 -21.79
CA TYR A 144 -4.26 -7.42 -21.84
C TYR A 144 -4.88 -7.14 -20.49
N GLU A 145 -5.10 -5.85 -20.19
CA GLU A 145 -5.91 -5.40 -19.07
C GLU A 145 -7.41 -5.56 -19.40
N VAL A 146 -8.15 -6.09 -18.43
CA VAL A 146 -9.59 -6.35 -18.53
C VAL A 146 -10.38 -5.13 -18.10
N THR A 147 -11.35 -4.72 -18.89
CA THR A 147 -12.43 -3.81 -18.47
C THR A 147 -13.72 -4.61 -18.41
N TYR A 148 -14.24 -4.83 -17.19
CA TYR A 148 -15.45 -5.62 -16.95
C TYR A 148 -16.68 -4.97 -17.59
N VAL A 149 -17.50 -5.74 -18.25
CA VAL A 149 -18.80 -5.32 -18.80
C VAL A 149 -19.93 -6.04 -18.08
N ASN A 150 -19.90 -7.37 -18.04
CA ASN A 150 -20.84 -8.21 -17.29
C ASN A 150 -20.19 -9.59 -16.99
N THR A 151 -20.91 -10.52 -16.39
CA THR A 151 -20.42 -11.85 -15.99
C THR A 151 -19.84 -12.69 -17.13
N ASP A 152 -20.23 -12.43 -18.38
CA ASP A 152 -19.93 -13.25 -19.55
C ASP A 152 -19.12 -12.47 -20.60
N THR A 153 -18.91 -11.17 -20.43
CA THR A 153 -18.17 -10.35 -21.39
C THR A 153 -17.36 -9.27 -20.71
N TYR A 154 -16.21 -8.97 -21.31
CA TYR A 154 -15.34 -7.84 -20.94
C TYR A 154 -14.71 -7.24 -22.20
N THR A 155 -14.07 -6.10 -22.09
CA THR A 155 -13.33 -5.47 -23.18
C THR A 155 -11.86 -5.38 -22.87
N ILE A 156 -11.04 -5.41 -23.93
CA ILE A 156 -9.61 -5.17 -23.93
C ILE A 156 -9.25 -4.12 -24.97
N ILE A 157 -8.10 -3.48 -24.83
CA ILE A 157 -7.58 -2.49 -25.78
C ILE A 157 -6.46 -3.11 -26.60
N ALA A 158 -6.67 -3.26 -27.89
CA ALA A 158 -5.66 -3.75 -28.82
C ALA A 158 -4.64 -2.65 -29.20
N ALA A 159 -3.46 -3.05 -29.67
CA ALA A 159 -2.40 -2.12 -30.07
C ALA A 159 -2.75 -1.27 -31.31
N GLY A 160 -3.73 -1.69 -32.12
CA GLY A 160 -4.17 -0.99 -33.31
C GLY A 160 -5.69 -1.01 -33.51
N ASN A 161 -6.20 -0.29 -34.49
CA ASN A 161 -7.61 -0.29 -34.81
C ASN A 161 -7.98 -1.46 -35.74
N ALA A 162 -9.15 -2.06 -35.50
CA ALA A 162 -9.71 -3.10 -36.34
C ALA A 162 -10.05 -2.55 -37.74
N ASN A 163 -9.69 -3.31 -38.79
CA ASN A 163 -9.98 -2.95 -40.17
C ASN A 163 -11.37 -3.43 -40.65
N ALA A 164 -12.09 -4.18 -39.83
CA ALA A 164 -13.44 -4.67 -40.08
C ALA A 164 -14.23 -4.87 -38.80
N THR A 165 -15.56 -4.88 -38.91
CA THR A 165 -16.46 -5.32 -37.83
C THR A 165 -16.65 -6.82 -37.93
N VAL A 166 -16.27 -7.54 -36.87
CA VAL A 166 -16.40 -8.99 -36.74
C VAL A 166 -17.15 -9.33 -35.48
N ALA A 167 -18.21 -10.13 -35.58
CA ALA A 167 -19.05 -10.49 -34.43
C ALA A 167 -18.44 -11.58 -33.56
N ALA A 168 -17.65 -12.50 -34.13
CA ALA A 168 -16.96 -13.57 -33.40
C ALA A 168 -15.76 -14.07 -34.25
N GLY A 169 -14.58 -14.08 -33.69
CA GLY A 169 -13.34 -14.48 -34.36
C GLY A 169 -12.25 -14.91 -33.37
N GLY A 170 -11.11 -15.34 -33.93
CA GLY A 170 -9.93 -15.75 -33.16
C GLY A 170 -9.65 -17.24 -33.18
N GLY A 171 -10.58 -18.10 -33.60
CA GLY A 171 -10.41 -19.55 -33.57
C GLY A 171 -10.44 -20.13 -32.17
N THR A 172 -9.63 -21.12 -31.88
CA THR A 172 -9.47 -21.70 -30.55
C THR A 172 -8.38 -20.94 -29.83
N VAL A 173 -8.75 -20.26 -28.74
CA VAL A 173 -7.89 -19.37 -27.96
C VAL A 173 -7.78 -19.90 -26.53
N THR A 174 -6.56 -19.97 -26.02
CA THR A 174 -6.35 -20.21 -24.59
C THR A 174 -6.24 -18.84 -23.88
N ALA A 175 -7.11 -18.61 -22.91
CA ALA A 175 -7.08 -17.46 -22.01
C ALA A 175 -6.52 -17.89 -20.66
N ALA A 176 -5.43 -17.28 -20.23
CA ALA A 176 -4.82 -17.47 -18.91
C ALA A 176 -5.11 -16.23 -18.05
N TYR A 177 -6.00 -16.40 -17.07
CA TYR A 177 -6.39 -15.33 -16.15
C TYR A 177 -5.46 -15.27 -14.96
N GLN A 178 -4.84 -14.14 -14.73
CA GLN A 178 -4.08 -13.88 -13.50
C GLN A 178 -5.02 -13.79 -12.28
N ILE A 179 -4.46 -13.89 -11.08
CA ILE A 179 -5.23 -13.62 -9.86
C ILE A 179 -5.79 -12.20 -9.91
N ASN A 180 -6.99 -12.03 -9.37
CA ASN A 180 -7.68 -10.74 -9.42
C ASN A 180 -6.86 -9.63 -8.76
N SER A 181 -6.87 -8.45 -9.37
CA SER A 181 -6.31 -7.23 -8.83
C SER A 181 -6.94 -6.90 -7.47
N GLY A 182 -6.17 -6.28 -6.60
CA GLY A 182 -6.62 -5.89 -5.27
C GLY A 182 -6.89 -4.39 -5.18
N ALA A 183 -7.42 -3.97 -4.03
CA ALA A 183 -7.68 -2.57 -3.77
C ALA A 183 -6.39 -1.79 -3.49
N THR A 184 -6.36 -0.55 -3.93
CA THR A 184 -5.28 0.42 -3.67
C THR A 184 -5.46 1.15 -2.35
N VAL A 185 -6.68 1.18 -1.82
CA VAL A 185 -7.05 1.81 -0.55
C VAL A 185 -7.89 0.85 0.28
N SER A 186 -7.93 1.04 1.59
CA SER A 186 -8.87 0.35 2.46
C SER A 186 -10.12 1.20 2.63
N SER A 187 -11.29 0.62 2.41
CA SER A 187 -12.55 1.27 2.75
C SER A 187 -13.21 0.51 3.91
N ALA A 188 -13.28 1.13 5.07
CA ALA A 188 -14.06 0.64 6.18
C ALA A 188 -15.54 0.99 5.94
N GLN A 189 -16.31 0.06 5.41
CA GLN A 189 -17.74 0.29 5.14
C GLN A 189 -18.65 -0.20 6.27
N VAL A 190 -18.13 -0.54 7.44
CA VAL A 190 -18.91 -1.09 8.55
C VAL A 190 -18.64 -0.31 9.82
N GLY A 191 -19.69 0.21 10.46
CA GLY A 191 -19.62 0.86 11.77
C GLY A 191 -20.21 2.26 11.82
N TRP A 192 -20.19 2.86 13.00
CA TRP A 192 -20.78 4.17 13.30
C TRP A 192 -20.12 5.36 12.55
N GLY A 193 -18.98 5.15 11.90
CA GLY A 193 -18.28 6.13 11.09
C GLY A 193 -18.31 5.85 9.58
N ALA A 194 -18.94 4.77 9.15
CA ALA A 194 -19.01 4.38 7.76
C ALA A 194 -20.23 5.04 7.09
N GLY A 195 -20.00 6.13 6.37
CA GLY A 195 -21.02 6.84 5.64
C GLY A 195 -21.73 7.97 6.40
N LEU A 196 -22.64 8.65 5.72
CA LEU A 196 -23.40 9.76 6.27
C LEU A 196 -24.49 9.27 7.23
N TRP A 197 -24.68 9.98 8.32
CA TRP A 197 -25.77 9.75 9.27
C TRP A 197 -27.12 10.05 8.61
N GLY A 198 -27.98 9.04 8.50
CA GLY A 198 -29.29 9.16 7.87
C GLY A 198 -29.41 8.47 6.51
N GLY A 199 -28.42 7.70 6.12
CA GLY A 199 -28.36 6.96 4.84
C GLY A 199 -27.66 7.77 3.76
N VAL A 200 -26.90 7.08 2.91
CA VAL A 200 -26.29 7.63 1.70
C VAL A 200 -26.93 7.00 0.51
N ILE A 201 -27.31 7.82 -0.44
CA ILE A 201 -27.69 7.36 -1.75
C ILE A 201 -26.39 7.31 -2.56
N THR A 202 -25.75 6.17 -2.60
CA THR A 202 -24.62 5.92 -3.47
C THR A 202 -25.07 5.17 -4.69
N GLY A 203 -25.94 5.79 -5.49
CA GLY A 203 -26.33 5.24 -6.78
C GLY A 203 -25.92 6.19 -7.89
N SER A 204 -25.19 5.70 -8.88
CA SER A 204 -24.86 6.46 -10.09
C SER A 204 -26.10 6.79 -10.97
N ALA A 205 -27.28 6.28 -10.62
CA ALA A 205 -28.50 6.48 -11.35
C ALA A 205 -29.39 7.53 -10.67
N ILE A 206 -29.57 8.67 -11.34
CA ILE A 206 -30.41 9.78 -10.93
C ILE A 206 -31.34 10.13 -12.09
N THR A 207 -32.62 10.43 -11.78
CA THR A 207 -33.61 10.98 -12.73
C THR A 207 -34.54 11.96 -12.00
N GLN A 208 -35.50 12.54 -12.68
CA GLN A 208 -36.49 13.42 -12.07
C GLN A 208 -37.89 12.89 -12.34
N LEU A 209 -38.83 13.17 -11.45
CA LEU A 209 -40.23 12.91 -11.68
C LEU A 209 -40.75 13.75 -12.88
N ASN A 210 -41.44 13.11 -13.76
CA ASN A 210 -42.14 13.76 -14.86
C ASN A 210 -43.66 13.76 -14.57
N GLY A 211 -44.08 14.80 -13.86
CA GLY A 211 -45.42 14.96 -13.29
C GLY A 211 -45.50 14.61 -11.80
N ALA A 212 -46.30 15.36 -11.06
CA ALA A 212 -46.55 15.10 -9.64
C ALA A 212 -47.26 13.76 -9.41
N ILE A 213 -46.86 13.06 -8.32
CA ILE A 213 -47.48 11.78 -7.93
C ILE A 213 -48.13 11.88 -6.55
N ASN A 214 -49.21 11.14 -6.35
CA ASN A 214 -49.86 10.98 -5.03
C ASN A 214 -49.23 9.78 -4.28
N ASP A 215 -49.74 9.53 -3.10
CA ASP A 215 -49.24 8.48 -2.17
C ASP A 215 -49.66 7.04 -2.57
N SER A 216 -50.46 6.86 -3.62
CA SER A 216 -51.04 5.56 -4.01
C SER A 216 -50.67 5.11 -5.44
N VAL A 217 -49.92 5.89 -6.19
CA VAL A 217 -49.54 5.58 -7.56
C VAL A 217 -48.54 4.39 -7.58
N THR A 218 -48.84 3.39 -8.40
CA THR A 218 -48.03 2.16 -8.59
C THR A 218 -47.23 2.15 -9.89
N THR A 219 -47.35 3.19 -10.70
CA THR A 219 -46.54 3.44 -11.91
C THR A 219 -46.02 4.86 -11.86
N ILE A 220 -44.73 5.03 -11.75
CA ILE A 220 -44.07 6.33 -11.54
C ILE A 220 -43.38 6.74 -12.83
N THR A 221 -43.83 7.90 -13.38
CA THR A 221 -43.24 8.45 -14.61
C THR A 221 -42.09 9.38 -14.26
N VAL A 222 -40.98 9.20 -14.97
CA VAL A 222 -39.70 9.93 -14.80
C VAL A 222 -39.14 10.31 -16.16
N ASP A 223 -38.14 11.18 -16.21
CA ASP A 223 -37.54 11.62 -17.46
C ASP A 223 -36.81 10.48 -18.19
N ALA A 224 -36.06 9.64 -17.49
CA ALA A 224 -35.38 8.48 -18.06
C ALA A 224 -35.13 7.41 -17.01
N THR A 225 -35.20 6.14 -17.38
CA THR A 225 -34.89 5.01 -16.52
C THR A 225 -33.68 4.18 -17.01
N ALA A 226 -32.98 4.62 -18.07
CA ALA A 226 -31.95 3.82 -18.72
C ALA A 226 -30.82 3.36 -17.77
N SER A 227 -30.42 4.23 -16.86
CA SER A 227 -29.35 3.97 -15.88
C SER A 227 -29.78 3.13 -14.66
N PHE A 228 -31.09 2.86 -14.50
CA PHE A 228 -31.58 2.10 -13.36
C PHE A 228 -31.62 0.59 -13.66
N PRO A 229 -31.50 -0.30 -12.66
CA PRO A 229 -31.71 -1.75 -12.81
C PRO A 229 -33.11 -2.10 -13.33
N ALA A 230 -33.30 -3.33 -13.80
CA ALA A 230 -34.58 -3.81 -14.30
C ALA A 230 -35.69 -3.85 -13.22
N SER A 231 -35.31 -4.07 -11.97
CA SER A 231 -36.11 -4.00 -10.75
C SER A 231 -35.23 -3.51 -9.60
N GLY A 232 -35.81 -2.95 -8.56
CA GLY A 232 -35.04 -2.44 -7.44
C GLY A 232 -35.80 -1.52 -6.51
N VAL A 233 -35.08 -0.62 -5.86
CA VAL A 233 -35.63 0.39 -4.93
C VAL A 233 -35.23 1.78 -5.42
N ILE A 234 -36.17 2.71 -5.39
CA ILE A 234 -35.91 4.14 -5.62
C ILE A 234 -36.26 4.93 -4.37
N LEU A 235 -35.58 6.05 -4.18
CA LEU A 235 -35.86 7.02 -3.14
C LEU A 235 -36.33 8.32 -3.75
N ILE A 236 -37.45 8.83 -3.24
CA ILE A 236 -38.03 10.12 -3.63
C ILE A 236 -38.32 10.91 -2.34
N GLY A 237 -37.58 11.99 -2.09
CA GLY A 237 -37.64 12.66 -0.80
C GLY A 237 -37.22 11.70 0.31
N ASP A 238 -38.09 11.45 1.28
CA ASP A 238 -37.86 10.51 2.39
C ASP A 238 -38.55 9.15 2.20
N GLU A 239 -39.15 8.90 1.03
CA GLU A 239 -39.90 7.68 0.74
C GLU A 239 -39.10 6.69 -0.09
N LEU A 240 -38.97 5.46 0.40
CA LEU A 240 -38.48 4.31 -0.36
C LEU A 240 -39.62 3.61 -1.09
N ILE A 241 -39.42 3.33 -2.37
CA ILE A 241 -40.39 2.72 -3.25
C ILE A 241 -39.73 1.57 -3.99
N THR A 242 -40.22 0.33 -3.81
CA THR A 242 -39.75 -0.81 -4.60
C THR A 242 -40.47 -0.82 -5.95
N TYR A 243 -39.78 -1.20 -7.02
CA TYR A 243 -40.35 -1.42 -8.33
C TYR A 243 -39.96 -2.78 -8.89
N SER A 244 -40.89 -3.44 -9.59
CA SER A 244 -40.66 -4.80 -10.13
C SER A 244 -40.35 -4.80 -11.63
N GLY A 245 -40.45 -3.65 -12.29
CA GLY A 245 -40.16 -3.50 -13.72
C GLY A 245 -40.03 -2.04 -14.12
N LYS A 246 -39.45 -1.80 -15.30
CA LYS A 246 -39.31 -0.47 -15.89
C LYS A 246 -39.47 -0.49 -17.40
N ASN A 247 -39.85 0.66 -17.98
CA ASN A 247 -39.71 0.98 -19.40
C ASN A 247 -38.76 2.21 -19.54
N SER A 248 -38.68 2.81 -20.71
CA SER A 248 -37.76 3.94 -20.96
C SER A 248 -37.99 5.18 -20.07
N THR A 249 -39.19 5.36 -19.53
CA THR A 249 -39.62 6.56 -18.79
C THR A 249 -40.48 6.27 -17.58
N GLN A 250 -40.68 5.00 -17.20
CA GLN A 250 -41.53 4.65 -16.06
C GLN A 250 -40.97 3.50 -15.26
N PHE A 251 -41.16 3.57 -13.97
CA PHE A 251 -41.06 2.43 -13.04
C PHE A 251 -42.45 1.83 -12.86
N THR A 252 -42.57 0.52 -12.94
CA THR A 252 -43.83 -0.22 -12.90
C THR A 252 -43.86 -1.24 -11.77
N GLY A 253 -45.07 -1.56 -11.29
CA GLY A 253 -45.25 -2.45 -10.15
C GLY A 253 -44.63 -1.87 -8.88
N CYS A 254 -44.80 -0.59 -8.67
CA CYS A 254 -44.25 0.13 -7.51
C CYS A 254 -45.04 -0.19 -6.25
N THR A 255 -44.29 -0.52 -5.17
CA THR A 255 -44.83 -0.61 -3.79
C THR A 255 -44.35 0.60 -3.01
N ARG A 256 -45.30 1.40 -2.56
CA ARG A 256 -45.07 2.66 -1.85
C ARG A 256 -44.75 2.44 -0.39
N GLY A 257 -43.95 3.34 0.23
CA GLY A 257 -43.63 3.26 1.65
C GLY A 257 -42.84 2.01 2.03
N ALA A 258 -41.92 1.56 1.19
CA ALA A 258 -41.13 0.38 1.44
C ALA A 258 -40.15 0.59 2.64
N SER A 259 -39.72 -0.50 3.25
CA SER A 259 -38.71 -0.51 4.35
C SER A 259 -39.09 0.38 5.54
N GLY A 260 -40.39 0.49 5.84
CA GLY A 260 -40.91 1.27 6.98
C GLY A 260 -40.98 2.78 6.76
N THR A 261 -40.74 3.27 5.55
CA THR A 261 -41.01 4.66 5.19
C THR A 261 -42.50 4.89 4.97
N THR A 262 -42.96 6.14 4.98
CA THR A 262 -44.38 6.49 4.78
C THR A 262 -44.60 6.92 3.36
N ALA A 263 -45.62 6.34 2.69
CA ALA A 263 -46.03 6.78 1.36
C ALA A 263 -46.51 8.24 1.39
N ALA A 264 -45.93 9.07 0.52
CA ALA A 264 -46.19 10.50 0.45
C ALA A 264 -46.43 10.97 -0.99
N SER A 265 -47.04 12.14 -1.13
CA SER A 265 -47.16 12.80 -2.43
C SER A 265 -45.86 13.54 -2.76
N HIS A 266 -45.44 13.47 -4.02
CA HIS A 266 -44.21 14.15 -4.48
C HIS A 266 -44.55 15.10 -5.65
N ALA A 267 -43.91 16.27 -5.64
CA ALA A 267 -44.11 17.27 -6.69
C ALA A 267 -43.42 16.86 -7.99
N ASP A 268 -43.77 17.51 -9.07
CA ASP A 268 -43.06 17.40 -10.34
C ASP A 268 -41.61 17.85 -10.23
N ASN A 269 -40.70 17.24 -11.00
CA ASN A 269 -39.28 17.53 -11.03
C ASN A 269 -38.49 17.21 -9.72
N VAL A 270 -39.09 16.48 -8.76
CA VAL A 270 -38.34 15.96 -7.60
C VAL A 270 -37.34 14.89 -8.06
N ILE A 271 -36.15 14.94 -7.53
CA ILE A 271 -35.07 13.99 -7.86
C ILE A 271 -35.46 12.59 -7.35
N VAL A 272 -35.27 11.62 -8.24
CA VAL A 272 -35.41 10.18 -7.97
C VAL A 272 -34.06 9.54 -8.01
N TYR A 273 -33.68 8.92 -6.92
CA TYR A 273 -32.40 8.23 -6.78
C TYR A 273 -32.58 6.73 -6.86
N ASN A 274 -31.56 6.02 -7.40
CA ASN A 274 -31.48 4.58 -7.22
C ASN A 274 -31.08 4.28 -5.77
N ALA A 275 -31.92 3.56 -5.04
CA ALA A 275 -31.74 3.29 -3.61
C ALA A 275 -31.31 1.84 -3.34
N VAL A 276 -30.64 1.17 -4.30
CA VAL A 276 -30.15 -0.21 -4.13
C VAL A 276 -29.18 -0.31 -2.96
N ASP A 277 -28.44 0.76 -2.68
CA ASP A 277 -27.42 0.83 -1.61
C ASP A 277 -27.86 1.78 -0.48
N TYR A 278 -29.17 1.94 -0.24
CA TYR A 278 -29.66 2.73 0.89
C TYR A 278 -29.55 1.95 2.19
N PHE A 279 -28.73 2.43 3.10
CA PHE A 279 -28.60 1.90 4.46
C PHE A 279 -29.22 2.87 5.45
N GLY A 280 -30.34 2.47 6.05
CA GLY A 280 -30.98 3.22 7.13
C GLY A 280 -30.38 2.91 8.51
N TRP A 281 -30.78 3.66 9.52
CA TRP A 281 -30.47 3.38 10.91
C TRP A 281 -30.98 1.98 11.28
N GLY A 282 -30.05 1.09 11.71
CA GLY A 282 -30.37 -0.25 12.18
C GLY A 282 -30.39 -1.34 11.11
N GLU A 283 -30.14 -1.02 9.85
CA GLU A 283 -29.93 -2.02 8.80
C GLU A 283 -28.44 -2.36 8.67
N SER A 284 -28.14 -3.64 8.62
CA SER A 284 -26.80 -4.10 8.26
C SER A 284 -26.61 -3.91 6.75
N ALA A 285 -25.51 -3.32 6.32
CA ALA A 285 -25.11 -3.29 4.93
C ALA A 285 -25.12 -4.71 4.36
N SER A 286 -26.01 -4.99 3.42
CA SER A 286 -26.14 -6.33 2.80
C SER A 286 -24.92 -6.69 1.94
N ASP A 287 -24.17 -5.70 1.51
CA ASP A 287 -22.94 -5.82 0.72
C ASP A 287 -21.79 -5.02 1.35
N SER A 288 -21.48 -5.33 2.60
CA SER A 288 -20.22 -4.83 3.18
C SER A 288 -19.05 -5.55 2.51
N THR A 289 -18.67 -5.13 1.33
CA THR A 289 -17.35 -5.42 0.79
C THR A 289 -16.35 -4.61 1.61
N ASP A 290 -15.90 -5.22 2.72
CA ASP A 290 -14.72 -4.75 3.44
C ASP A 290 -13.55 -4.82 2.45
N THR A 291 -13.34 -3.73 1.76
CA THR A 291 -12.28 -3.63 0.76
C THR A 291 -10.98 -3.38 1.51
N GLN A 292 -10.18 -4.40 1.66
CA GLN A 292 -8.87 -4.29 2.29
C GLN A 292 -7.80 -4.00 1.24
N LEU A 293 -6.93 -3.07 1.59
CA LEU A 293 -5.72 -2.79 0.83
C LEU A 293 -4.97 -4.08 0.49
N ARG A 294 -4.62 -4.26 -0.79
CA ARG A 294 -3.78 -5.38 -1.22
C ARG A 294 -2.37 -5.20 -0.68
N LEU A 295 -2.00 -6.08 0.24
CA LEU A 295 -0.64 -6.27 0.74
C LEU A 295 -0.18 -7.68 0.38
N TRP A 296 1.13 -7.86 0.30
CA TRP A 296 1.75 -9.16 0.09
C TRP A 296 2.64 -9.49 1.27
N SER A 297 2.57 -10.70 1.74
CA SER A 297 3.58 -11.29 2.62
C SER A 297 4.47 -12.22 1.81
N GLN A 298 5.75 -12.15 2.08
CA GLN A 298 6.81 -12.87 1.36
C GLN A 298 7.79 -13.46 2.36
N SER A 299 8.23 -14.67 2.12
CA SER A 299 9.27 -15.32 2.93
C SER A 299 9.96 -16.42 2.14
N ASN A 300 11.25 -16.65 2.38
CA ASN A 300 11.99 -17.70 1.73
C ASN A 300 11.83 -19.05 2.41
N PHE A 301 11.67 -20.09 1.60
CA PHE A 301 11.79 -21.48 2.01
C PHE A 301 13.01 -22.09 1.34
N GLY A 302 14.18 -21.90 1.95
CA GLY A 302 15.48 -22.15 1.32
C GLY A 302 15.76 -21.09 0.24
N GLU A 303 15.94 -21.52 -1.02
CA GLU A 303 16.13 -20.63 -2.17
C GLU A 303 14.82 -20.17 -2.80
N ASP A 304 13.74 -20.91 -2.52
CA ASP A 304 12.43 -20.71 -3.11
C ASP A 304 11.67 -19.62 -2.36
N LEU A 305 10.72 -18.99 -3.03
CA LEU A 305 9.85 -17.95 -2.48
C LEU A 305 8.45 -18.51 -2.22
N LEU A 306 7.99 -18.33 -0.98
CA LEU A 306 6.58 -18.43 -0.62
C LEU A 306 6.00 -17.02 -0.50
N PHE A 307 4.85 -16.80 -1.09
CA PHE A 307 4.19 -15.49 -1.04
C PHE A 307 2.67 -15.64 -1.07
N SER A 308 2.00 -14.70 -0.43
CA SER A 308 0.55 -14.69 -0.31
C SER A 308 0.04 -13.26 -0.37
N PRO A 309 -0.97 -12.96 -1.18
CA PRO A 309 -1.69 -11.71 -1.07
C PRO A 309 -2.58 -11.76 0.18
N ARG A 310 -2.72 -10.66 0.89
CA ARG A 310 -3.57 -10.56 2.07
C ARG A 310 -4.98 -11.09 1.77
N ARG A 311 -5.49 -11.98 2.63
CA ARG A 311 -6.72 -12.75 2.42
C ARG A 311 -6.77 -13.61 1.15
N GLY A 312 -5.60 -13.93 0.59
CA GLY A 312 -5.46 -14.83 -0.52
C GLY A 312 -4.82 -16.16 -0.15
N ALA A 313 -4.64 -17.00 -1.15
CA ALA A 313 -4.01 -18.31 -1.02
C ALA A 313 -2.48 -18.23 -0.95
N LEU A 314 -1.85 -19.34 -0.58
CA LEU A 314 -0.40 -19.49 -0.58
C LEU A 314 0.10 -19.88 -1.98
N TYR A 315 1.14 -19.17 -2.43
CA TYR A 315 1.81 -19.42 -3.70
C TYR A 315 3.29 -19.73 -3.48
N TYR A 316 3.84 -20.49 -4.41
CA TYR A 316 5.23 -20.93 -4.42
C TYR A 316 5.88 -20.54 -5.76
N TRP A 317 7.11 -20.07 -5.70
CA TRP A 317 7.95 -19.85 -6.88
C TRP A 317 9.39 -20.29 -6.61
N SER A 318 10.00 -20.97 -7.57
CA SER A 318 11.39 -21.42 -7.48
C SER A 318 12.25 -20.73 -8.54
N PRO A 319 13.43 -20.24 -8.18
CA PRO A 319 14.41 -19.74 -9.15
C PRO A 319 14.98 -20.83 -10.05
N GLY A 320 14.68 -22.11 -9.76
CA GLY A 320 15.13 -23.26 -10.54
C GLY A 320 16.61 -23.60 -10.34
N THR A 321 17.02 -24.69 -10.97
CA THR A 321 18.39 -25.23 -10.86
C THR A 321 19.30 -24.84 -12.03
N GLY A 322 18.84 -24.01 -12.96
CA GLY A 322 19.57 -23.56 -14.16
C GLY A 322 20.77 -22.65 -13.88
N THR A 323 21.45 -22.21 -14.91
CA THR A 323 22.53 -21.21 -14.87
C THR A 323 22.01 -19.76 -14.83
N ALA A 324 20.70 -19.58 -14.99
CA ALA A 324 19.96 -18.33 -14.84
C ALA A 324 18.68 -18.62 -14.06
N PRO A 325 18.11 -17.63 -13.34
CA PRO A 325 16.87 -17.84 -12.60
C PRO A 325 15.69 -18.13 -13.57
N ALA A 326 14.72 -18.92 -13.10
CA ALA A 326 13.56 -19.34 -13.89
C ALA A 326 12.50 -18.22 -13.96
N ILE A 327 12.89 -17.04 -14.43
CA ILE A 327 12.09 -15.81 -14.51
C ILE A 327 10.88 -15.87 -15.44
N SER A 328 10.81 -16.88 -16.30
CA SER A 328 9.65 -17.11 -17.19
C SER A 328 8.54 -17.94 -16.54
N THR A 329 8.79 -18.51 -15.36
CA THR A 329 7.80 -19.32 -14.64
C THR A 329 6.98 -18.43 -13.70
N ARG A 330 5.68 -18.67 -13.65
CA ARG A 330 4.78 -17.96 -12.75
C ARG A 330 4.64 -18.69 -11.42
N GLY A 331 4.20 -17.94 -10.40
CA GLY A 331 3.89 -18.51 -9.10
C GLY A 331 2.81 -19.58 -9.18
N THR A 332 2.99 -20.68 -8.46
CA THR A 332 2.10 -21.83 -8.44
C THR A 332 1.24 -21.80 -7.16
N LEU A 333 -0.07 -21.98 -7.31
CA LEU A 333 -1.00 -22.10 -6.19
C LEU A 333 -0.72 -23.41 -5.44
N ILE A 334 -0.60 -23.33 -4.12
CA ILE A 334 -0.45 -24.47 -3.22
C ILE A 334 -1.80 -24.73 -2.52
N GLY A 335 -2.09 -26.00 -2.31
CA GLY A 335 -3.22 -26.44 -1.48
C GLY A 335 -4.49 -26.81 -2.24
N SER A 336 -4.64 -26.39 -3.47
CA SER A 336 -5.74 -26.82 -4.34
C SER A 336 -5.25 -27.12 -5.76
N PHE A 337 -5.99 -27.97 -6.46
CA PHE A 337 -5.75 -28.34 -7.85
C PHE A 337 -7.08 -28.47 -8.59
N SER A 338 -7.09 -28.06 -9.83
CA SER A 338 -8.18 -28.31 -10.78
C SER A 338 -7.60 -28.65 -12.15
N GLY A 339 -8.17 -29.64 -12.81
CA GLY A 339 -7.68 -30.09 -14.12
C GLY A 339 -8.50 -31.26 -14.69
N THR A 340 -7.91 -31.96 -15.64
CA THR A 340 -8.49 -33.17 -16.25
C THR A 340 -7.56 -34.34 -16.08
N ALA A 341 -8.14 -35.54 -15.92
CA ALA A 341 -7.37 -36.75 -15.72
C ALA A 341 -8.05 -37.99 -16.32
N ASP A 342 -7.25 -39.06 -16.50
CA ASP A 342 -7.69 -40.38 -16.87
C ASP A 342 -7.47 -41.35 -15.69
N THR A 343 -8.40 -42.27 -15.50
CA THR A 343 -8.32 -43.38 -14.53
C THR A 343 -8.40 -44.71 -15.22
N ASN A 344 -7.81 -45.74 -14.66
CA ASN A 344 -7.73 -47.06 -15.30
C ASN A 344 -8.10 -48.24 -14.35
N SER A 345 -8.97 -48.01 -13.39
CA SER A 345 -9.37 -49.01 -12.36
C SER A 345 -8.20 -49.58 -11.54
N THR A 346 -7.08 -48.86 -11.49
CA THR A 346 -5.90 -49.15 -10.65
C THR A 346 -5.59 -47.95 -9.77
N THR A 347 -4.48 -48.02 -9.07
CA THR A 347 -3.96 -46.85 -8.30
C THR A 347 -3.26 -45.81 -9.17
N THR A 348 -3.18 -45.99 -10.49
CA THR A 348 -2.55 -45.00 -11.38
C THR A 348 -3.58 -43.98 -11.84
N LEU A 349 -3.30 -42.72 -11.58
CA LEU A 349 -4.01 -41.55 -12.08
C LEU A 349 -3.11 -40.87 -13.13
N THR A 350 -3.64 -40.56 -14.30
CA THR A 350 -2.93 -39.79 -15.34
C THR A 350 -3.57 -38.43 -15.49
N VAL A 351 -2.88 -37.38 -15.07
CA VAL A 351 -3.33 -36.00 -15.27
C VAL A 351 -2.98 -35.59 -16.70
N THR A 352 -3.99 -35.17 -17.45
CA THR A 352 -3.92 -34.83 -18.87
C THR A 352 -3.94 -33.32 -19.11
N GLY A 353 -4.48 -32.55 -18.17
CA GLY A 353 -4.52 -31.09 -18.25
C GLY A 353 -4.60 -30.44 -16.87
N VAL A 354 -4.01 -29.25 -16.73
CA VAL A 354 -4.05 -28.41 -15.53
C VAL A 354 -4.83 -27.15 -15.84
N THR A 355 -5.83 -26.88 -15.01
CA THR A 355 -6.60 -25.61 -15.05
C THR A 355 -6.08 -24.63 -13.99
N SER A 356 -5.75 -25.11 -12.79
CA SER A 356 -5.15 -24.30 -11.73
C SER A 356 -4.46 -25.18 -10.69
N GLY A 357 -3.49 -24.60 -9.97
CA GLY A 357 -2.79 -25.22 -8.85
C GLY A 357 -1.83 -26.35 -9.25
N ALA A 358 -1.33 -27.05 -8.24
CA ALA A 358 -0.43 -28.19 -8.38
C ALA A 358 -0.82 -29.35 -7.48
N ILE A 359 -0.49 -30.57 -7.91
CA ILE A 359 -0.71 -31.78 -7.12
C ILE A 359 0.49 -32.03 -6.20
N PHE A 360 0.18 -32.37 -4.95
CA PHE A 360 1.18 -32.74 -3.94
C PHE A 360 0.85 -34.11 -3.35
N VAL A 361 1.86 -34.77 -2.80
CA VAL A 361 1.68 -36.01 -2.05
C VAL A 361 0.86 -35.72 -0.79
N GLY A 362 -0.11 -36.53 -0.47
CA GLY A 362 -1.06 -36.34 0.63
C GLY A 362 -2.32 -35.53 0.25
N MET A 363 -2.36 -34.87 -0.92
CA MET A 363 -3.54 -34.14 -1.38
C MET A 363 -4.72 -35.07 -1.62
N THR A 364 -5.88 -34.73 -1.09
CA THR A 364 -7.15 -35.47 -1.34
C THR A 364 -7.66 -35.09 -2.73
N VAL A 365 -7.97 -36.09 -3.55
CA VAL A 365 -8.47 -35.89 -4.91
C VAL A 365 -9.89 -36.38 -5.08
N ALA A 366 -10.66 -35.69 -5.90
CA ALA A 366 -12.04 -36.00 -6.23
C ALA A 366 -12.28 -35.93 -7.73
N GLY A 367 -13.01 -36.93 -8.26
CA GLY A 367 -13.37 -37.03 -9.66
C GLY A 367 -14.24 -38.29 -9.93
N THR A 368 -14.81 -38.35 -11.10
CA THR A 368 -15.64 -39.52 -11.47
C THR A 368 -14.81 -40.80 -11.43
N GLY A 369 -15.26 -41.77 -10.64
CA GLY A 369 -14.57 -43.06 -10.49
C GLY A 369 -13.44 -43.02 -9.46
N ILE A 370 -13.31 -41.98 -8.67
CA ILE A 370 -12.37 -41.88 -7.54
C ILE A 370 -13.19 -41.96 -6.24
N THR A 371 -12.77 -42.81 -5.34
CA THR A 371 -13.44 -42.99 -4.03
C THR A 371 -13.19 -41.73 -3.16
N VAL A 372 -14.22 -41.29 -2.46
CA VAL A 372 -14.12 -40.17 -1.53
C VAL A 372 -13.03 -40.41 -0.47
N GLY A 373 -12.15 -39.42 -0.25
CA GLY A 373 -11.02 -39.54 0.68
C GLY A 373 -9.76 -40.18 0.08
N THR A 374 -9.74 -40.51 -1.22
CA THR A 374 -8.53 -40.96 -1.89
C THR A 374 -7.52 -39.82 -1.96
N THR A 375 -6.26 -40.12 -1.60
CA THR A 375 -5.17 -39.16 -1.61
C THR A 375 -4.10 -39.54 -2.65
N ILE A 376 -3.27 -38.57 -3.05
CA ILE A 376 -2.06 -38.84 -3.83
C ILE A 376 -1.01 -39.47 -2.91
N ALA A 377 -0.63 -40.72 -3.17
CA ALA A 377 0.35 -41.46 -2.39
C ALA A 377 1.79 -41.21 -2.83
N ALA A 378 2.00 -41.02 -4.13
CA ALA A 378 3.33 -40.78 -4.68
C ALA A 378 3.24 -40.12 -6.07
N PHE A 379 4.31 -39.44 -6.45
CA PHE A 379 4.54 -39.00 -7.83
C PHE A 379 4.97 -40.18 -8.71
N GLY A 380 4.51 -40.19 -9.97
CA GLY A 380 4.99 -41.04 -11.03
C GLY A 380 5.88 -40.26 -12.00
N THR A 381 5.39 -39.97 -13.19
CA THR A 381 6.06 -39.09 -14.16
C THR A 381 5.70 -37.63 -13.93
N GLY A 382 4.60 -37.36 -13.25
CA GLY A 382 4.17 -35.99 -12.91
C GLY A 382 4.92 -35.45 -11.70
N THR A 383 5.22 -34.14 -11.71
CA THR A 383 5.90 -33.42 -10.64
C THR A 383 5.03 -32.24 -10.10
N GLY A 384 3.72 -32.46 -10.05
CA GLY A 384 2.72 -31.46 -9.65
C GLY A 384 1.76 -31.04 -10.77
N GLY A 385 2.09 -31.27 -12.04
CA GLY A 385 1.29 -30.94 -13.22
C GLY A 385 0.82 -32.15 -14.01
N VAL A 386 0.90 -32.08 -15.34
CA VAL A 386 0.58 -33.18 -16.25
C VAL A 386 1.54 -34.35 -16.01
N GLY A 387 1.01 -35.58 -15.96
CA GLY A 387 1.80 -36.80 -15.76
C GLY A 387 1.05 -37.84 -14.94
N THR A 388 1.75 -38.89 -14.52
CA THR A 388 1.17 -39.99 -13.74
C THR A 388 1.41 -39.82 -12.25
N TYR A 389 0.45 -40.26 -11.45
CA TYR A 389 0.45 -40.22 -9.97
C TYR A 389 -0.07 -41.53 -9.42
N THR A 390 0.34 -41.88 -8.22
CA THR A 390 -0.16 -43.05 -7.51
C THR A 390 -1.22 -42.62 -6.49
N LEU A 391 -2.40 -43.21 -6.58
CA LEU A 391 -3.50 -43.02 -5.62
C LEU A 391 -3.35 -43.95 -4.40
N SER A 392 -3.83 -43.50 -3.23
CA SER A 392 -3.90 -44.32 -2.00
C SER A 392 -4.93 -45.45 -2.07
N ALA A 393 -5.93 -45.30 -2.97
CA ALA A 393 -6.93 -46.34 -3.27
C ALA A 393 -7.12 -46.44 -4.79
N ALA A 394 -7.40 -47.64 -5.28
CA ALA A 394 -7.65 -47.87 -6.71
C ALA A 394 -8.91 -47.13 -7.18
N ALA A 395 -8.84 -46.56 -8.37
CA ALA A 395 -10.03 -45.99 -9.00
C ALA A 395 -11.08 -47.10 -9.28
N THR A 396 -12.34 -46.74 -9.14
CA THR A 396 -13.45 -47.70 -9.29
C THR A 396 -13.85 -47.96 -10.74
N ALA A 397 -13.38 -47.11 -11.67
CA ALA A 397 -13.70 -47.24 -13.10
C ALA A 397 -12.55 -46.67 -13.95
N THR A 398 -12.51 -47.14 -15.20
CA THR A 398 -11.66 -46.54 -16.26
C THR A 398 -12.43 -45.41 -16.92
N ASN A 399 -11.90 -44.18 -16.83
CA ASN A 399 -12.50 -43.00 -17.41
C ASN A 399 -11.41 -42.19 -18.10
N THR A 400 -11.78 -41.38 -19.07
CA THR A 400 -10.88 -40.46 -19.80
C THR A 400 -11.41 -39.04 -19.74
N GLY A 401 -10.50 -38.05 -19.57
CA GLY A 401 -10.85 -36.63 -19.58
C GLY A 401 -11.80 -36.21 -18.44
N ILE A 402 -11.79 -36.89 -17.31
CA ILE A 402 -12.66 -36.51 -16.17
C ILE A 402 -12.19 -35.24 -15.52
N PRO A 403 -13.10 -34.34 -15.09
CA PRO A 403 -12.75 -33.25 -14.18
C PRO A 403 -12.15 -33.82 -12.90
N LEU A 404 -10.95 -33.35 -12.56
CA LEU A 404 -10.25 -33.71 -11.34
C LEU A 404 -10.07 -32.45 -10.48
N THR A 405 -10.44 -32.56 -9.21
CA THR A 405 -10.15 -31.55 -8.21
C THR A 405 -9.30 -32.13 -7.09
N GLY A 406 -8.38 -31.33 -6.58
CA GLY A 406 -7.54 -31.65 -5.43
C GLY A 406 -7.67 -30.62 -4.34
N SER A 407 -7.66 -31.06 -3.09
CA SER A 407 -7.69 -30.17 -1.91
C SER A 407 -6.76 -30.70 -0.82
N SER A 408 -6.19 -29.80 -0.05
CA SER A 408 -5.39 -30.11 1.13
C SER A 408 -5.72 -29.15 2.27
N ASN A 409 -5.12 -29.40 3.44
CA ASN A 409 -5.29 -28.53 4.60
C ASN A 409 -4.39 -27.29 4.57
N VAL A 410 -3.73 -26.98 3.47
CA VAL A 410 -3.07 -25.66 3.29
C VAL A 410 -4.14 -24.57 3.40
N PRO A 411 -3.93 -23.51 4.18
CA PRO A 411 -4.92 -22.45 4.31
C PRO A 411 -5.20 -21.79 2.94
N SER A 412 -6.49 -21.66 2.60
CA SER A 412 -6.92 -21.03 1.34
C SER A 412 -7.01 -19.51 1.41
N GLN A 413 -7.06 -18.96 2.62
CA GLN A 413 -7.00 -17.52 2.89
C GLN A 413 -6.04 -17.28 4.04
N ILE A 414 -5.14 -16.31 3.89
CA ILE A 414 -4.08 -16.00 4.85
C ILE A 414 -3.93 -14.47 4.92
N ASN A 415 -3.84 -13.91 6.13
CA ASN A 415 -3.51 -12.49 6.27
C ASN A 415 -2.01 -12.27 6.11
N GLU A 416 -1.19 -13.12 6.71
CA GLU A 416 0.27 -13.02 6.64
C GLU A 416 0.93 -14.38 6.77
N ILE A 417 2.04 -14.57 6.05
CA ILE A 417 2.90 -15.75 6.15
C ILE A 417 4.29 -15.37 6.66
N LEU A 418 4.91 -16.32 7.34
CA LEU A 418 6.31 -16.25 7.74
C LEU A 418 6.91 -17.65 7.72
N VAL A 419 8.15 -17.78 7.28
CA VAL A 419 8.93 -19.02 7.40
C VAL A 419 9.90 -18.86 8.55
N SER A 420 9.84 -19.76 9.54
CA SER A 420 10.75 -19.73 10.67
C SER A 420 12.17 -20.07 10.25
N ASP A 421 13.13 -19.19 10.52
CA ASP A 421 14.56 -19.37 10.18
C ASP A 421 15.18 -20.58 10.89
N SER A 422 14.73 -20.87 12.10
CA SER A 422 15.32 -21.92 12.92
C SER A 422 14.79 -23.32 12.61
N SER A 423 13.53 -23.45 12.19
CA SER A 423 12.84 -24.73 12.05
C SER A 423 12.33 -25.02 10.64
N ARG A 424 12.42 -24.05 9.72
CA ARG A 424 11.82 -24.12 8.37
C ARG A 424 10.36 -24.58 8.39
N ILE A 425 9.62 -24.08 9.35
CA ILE A 425 8.17 -24.24 9.45
C ILE A 425 7.52 -23.02 8.82
N VAL A 426 6.55 -23.23 7.94
CA VAL A 426 5.73 -22.13 7.39
C VAL A 426 4.59 -21.85 8.36
N ILE A 427 4.41 -20.60 8.73
CA ILE A 427 3.41 -20.15 9.69
C ILE A 427 2.47 -19.18 8.99
N ALA A 428 1.18 -19.40 9.14
CA ALA A 428 0.10 -18.56 8.64
C ALA A 428 -0.63 -17.89 9.81
N PHE A 429 -0.73 -16.57 9.77
CA PHE A 429 -1.37 -15.75 10.78
C PHE A 429 -2.71 -15.22 10.24
N GLY A 430 -3.80 -15.37 11.01
CA GLY A 430 -5.16 -15.06 10.57
C GLY A 430 -5.50 -15.83 9.30
N CYS A 431 -5.97 -17.06 9.42
CA CYS A 431 -6.09 -17.95 8.27
C CYS A 431 -7.32 -18.85 8.32
N THR A 432 -7.60 -19.50 7.20
CA THR A 432 -8.67 -20.49 7.08
C THR A 432 -8.40 -21.68 7.99
N ASN A 433 -9.44 -22.12 8.73
CA ASN A 433 -9.41 -23.31 9.56
C ASN A 433 -9.23 -24.59 8.72
N TYR A 434 -9.01 -25.74 9.37
CA TYR A 434 -8.91 -27.02 8.70
C TYR A 434 -10.19 -27.38 7.97
N LEU A 435 -10.05 -28.18 6.91
CA LEU A 435 -11.18 -28.80 6.24
C LEU A 435 -11.78 -29.92 7.13
N ALA A 436 -13.05 -30.22 6.91
CA ALA A 436 -13.71 -31.36 7.60
C ALA A 436 -12.91 -32.66 7.42
N PRO A 437 -12.80 -33.51 8.45
CA PRO A 437 -13.49 -33.46 9.75
C PRO A 437 -12.74 -32.68 10.85
N LEU A 438 -11.58 -32.10 10.59
CA LEU A 438 -10.74 -31.42 11.59
C LEU A 438 -11.22 -30.02 11.92
N GLY A 439 -11.93 -29.38 11.02
CA GLY A 439 -12.45 -28.01 11.14
C GLY A 439 -13.64 -27.79 10.21
N ASP A 440 -14.02 -26.55 10.02
CA ASP A 440 -15.17 -26.12 9.20
C ASP A 440 -14.76 -25.42 7.89
N GLY A 441 -13.46 -25.22 7.67
CA GLY A 441 -12.93 -24.54 6.48
C GLY A 441 -13.20 -23.04 6.44
N THR A 442 -13.68 -22.45 7.54
CA THR A 442 -13.98 -21.01 7.61
C THR A 442 -12.73 -20.19 7.97
N PHE A 443 -12.71 -18.92 7.57
CA PHE A 443 -11.64 -18.01 7.92
C PHE A 443 -11.78 -17.53 9.37
N ASP A 444 -10.71 -17.67 10.17
CA ASP A 444 -10.63 -17.15 11.54
C ASP A 444 -9.47 -16.15 11.64
N PRO A 445 -9.76 -14.87 11.86
CA PRO A 445 -8.74 -13.81 11.90
C PRO A 445 -7.78 -13.91 13.10
N MET A 446 -8.08 -14.72 14.11
CA MET A 446 -7.24 -14.93 15.30
C MET A 446 -6.51 -16.28 15.30
N LEU A 447 -6.66 -17.08 14.26
CA LEU A 447 -6.06 -18.40 14.15
C LEU A 447 -4.64 -18.31 13.59
N VAL A 448 -3.70 -18.95 14.25
CA VAL A 448 -2.34 -19.21 13.77
C VAL A 448 -2.25 -20.70 13.42
N ARG A 449 -1.81 -21.02 12.21
CA ARG A 449 -1.55 -22.39 11.78
C ARG A 449 -0.14 -22.51 11.26
N TRP A 450 0.44 -23.69 11.33
CA TRP A 450 1.77 -23.95 10.83
C TRP A 450 1.89 -25.32 10.17
N SER A 451 2.79 -25.39 9.18
CA SER A 451 3.14 -26.62 8.48
C SER A 451 4.02 -27.54 9.32
N THR A 452 4.26 -28.75 8.86
CA THR A 452 5.32 -29.57 9.42
C THR A 452 6.71 -29.03 9.06
N VAL A 453 7.76 -29.45 9.75
CA VAL A 453 9.15 -29.05 9.50
C VAL A 453 9.58 -29.45 8.10
N GLU A 454 10.21 -28.54 7.38
CA GLU A 454 10.76 -28.72 6.03
C GLU A 454 9.75 -29.15 4.95
N ASP A 455 8.44 -29.03 5.21
CA ASP A 455 7.40 -29.28 4.22
C ASP A 455 6.30 -28.20 4.26
N TYR A 456 6.27 -27.35 3.24
CA TYR A 456 5.28 -26.29 3.11
C TYR A 456 3.91 -26.76 2.58
N THR A 457 3.78 -28.06 2.26
CA THR A 457 2.54 -28.66 1.74
C THR A 457 1.75 -29.44 2.78
N ASP A 458 2.41 -29.95 3.85
CA ASP A 458 1.76 -30.70 4.92
C ASP A 458 1.35 -29.81 6.11
N TRP A 459 0.07 -29.50 6.18
CA TRP A 459 -0.57 -28.70 7.22
C TRP A 459 -1.55 -29.51 8.08
N THR A 460 -1.62 -30.81 7.87
CA THR A 460 -2.57 -31.68 8.58
C THR A 460 -1.95 -32.18 9.88
N PRO A 461 -2.49 -31.82 11.07
CA PRO A 461 -1.93 -32.31 12.33
C PRO A 461 -2.11 -33.83 12.45
N THR A 462 -1.01 -34.51 12.73
CA THR A 462 -0.99 -35.96 12.97
C THR A 462 -0.12 -36.27 14.19
N ALA A 463 -0.18 -37.50 14.69
CA ALA A 463 0.62 -37.91 15.83
C ALA A 463 2.14 -37.98 15.53
N VAL A 464 2.52 -37.94 14.25
CA VAL A 464 3.90 -38.13 13.79
C VAL A 464 4.55 -36.90 13.14
N ASN A 465 3.77 -35.86 12.85
CA ASN A 465 4.29 -34.61 12.29
C ASN A 465 4.21 -33.46 13.31
N GLN A 466 4.68 -32.28 12.90
CA GLN A 466 4.71 -31.09 13.76
C GLN A 466 3.68 -30.03 13.33
N ALA A 467 2.86 -30.31 12.31
CA ALA A 467 1.81 -29.39 11.90
C ALA A 467 0.79 -29.16 13.04
N GLY A 468 0.29 -27.94 13.15
CA GLY A 468 -0.65 -27.61 14.22
C GLY A 468 -1.29 -26.23 14.06
N SER A 469 -2.05 -25.86 15.08
CA SER A 469 -2.72 -24.56 15.15
C SER A 469 -2.89 -24.08 16.59
N TYR A 470 -3.02 -22.78 16.73
CA TYR A 470 -3.36 -22.12 17.98
C TYR A 470 -4.21 -20.89 17.72
N ARG A 471 -5.30 -20.72 18.46
CA ARG A 471 -6.14 -19.52 18.37
C ARG A 471 -5.79 -18.56 19.50
N LEU A 472 -5.41 -17.33 19.14
CA LEU A 472 -5.13 -16.28 20.12
C LEU A 472 -6.43 -15.84 20.82
N SER A 473 -6.31 -15.44 22.09
CA SER A 473 -7.48 -15.14 22.94
C SER A 473 -7.77 -13.65 23.12
N HIS A 474 -6.81 -12.77 22.89
CA HIS A 474 -6.97 -11.32 23.07
C HIS A 474 -6.86 -10.61 21.73
N GLY A 475 -7.89 -9.85 21.38
CA GLY A 475 -8.04 -9.13 20.13
C GLY A 475 -9.15 -9.68 19.26
N SER A 476 -9.38 -9.04 18.13
CA SER A 476 -10.40 -9.41 17.15
C SER A 476 -9.77 -9.98 15.87
N TYR A 477 -8.57 -9.55 15.53
CA TYR A 477 -7.81 -10.06 14.38
C TYR A 477 -6.30 -9.83 14.56
N ILE A 478 -5.51 -10.66 13.91
CA ILE A 478 -4.06 -10.51 13.84
C ILE A 478 -3.75 -9.47 12.77
N VAL A 479 -3.02 -8.42 13.17
CA VAL A 479 -2.58 -7.34 12.28
C VAL A 479 -1.33 -7.73 11.53
N GLY A 480 -0.32 -8.26 12.24
CA GLY A 480 0.95 -8.65 11.64
C GLY A 480 1.83 -9.45 12.59
N ALA A 481 2.92 -10.01 12.06
CA ALA A 481 3.92 -10.76 12.79
C ALA A 481 5.34 -10.41 12.35
N LEU A 482 6.28 -10.45 13.27
CA LEU A 482 7.68 -10.16 12.99
C LEU A 482 8.59 -11.18 13.68
N GLN A 483 9.47 -11.77 12.90
CA GLN A 483 10.49 -12.67 13.46
C GLN A 483 11.64 -11.86 14.06
N THR A 484 11.94 -12.16 15.32
CA THR A 484 13.14 -11.71 15.99
C THR A 484 14.13 -12.87 16.10
N ARG A 485 15.27 -12.65 16.71
CA ARG A 485 16.31 -13.67 16.87
C ARG A 485 15.89 -14.88 17.72
N GLN A 486 14.98 -14.69 18.69
CA GLN A 486 14.61 -15.71 19.67
C GLN A 486 13.15 -16.10 19.63
N GLU A 487 12.30 -15.25 19.08
CA GLU A 487 10.84 -15.39 19.12
C GLU A 487 10.20 -14.70 17.93
N ILE A 488 8.95 -15.03 17.65
CA ILE A 488 8.10 -14.33 16.70
C ILE A 488 7.12 -13.49 17.52
N LEU A 489 7.12 -12.19 17.29
CA LEU A 489 6.15 -11.29 17.87
C LEU A 489 4.92 -11.23 16.99
N ILE A 490 3.74 -11.32 17.59
CA ILE A 490 2.46 -11.28 16.89
C ILE A 490 1.62 -10.14 17.46
N TRP A 491 1.22 -9.21 16.62
CA TRP A 491 0.33 -8.12 16.99
C TRP A 491 -1.11 -8.45 16.62
N THR A 492 -1.99 -8.30 17.58
CA THR A 492 -3.43 -8.19 17.32
C THR A 492 -3.83 -6.70 17.32
N ASP A 493 -5.08 -6.41 17.06
CA ASP A 493 -5.64 -5.06 17.15
C ASP A 493 -5.54 -4.44 18.56
N SER A 494 -5.31 -5.24 19.60
CA SER A 494 -5.32 -4.78 20.99
C SER A 494 -4.22 -5.35 21.89
N ALA A 495 -3.41 -6.30 21.40
CA ALA A 495 -2.41 -6.99 22.22
C ALA A 495 -1.18 -7.42 21.40
N ILE A 496 -0.10 -7.76 22.10
CA ILE A 496 1.10 -8.35 21.51
C ILE A 496 1.40 -9.69 22.21
N TYR A 497 1.73 -10.69 21.39
CA TYR A 497 2.13 -12.02 21.84
C TYR A 497 3.56 -12.34 21.42
N SER A 498 4.20 -13.18 22.22
CA SER A 498 5.43 -13.89 21.87
C SER A 498 5.11 -15.33 21.50
N MET A 499 5.60 -15.79 20.36
CA MET A 499 5.54 -17.16 19.90
C MET A 499 6.95 -17.72 19.84
N GLN A 500 7.23 -18.76 20.64
CA GLN A 500 8.56 -19.34 20.79
C GLN A 500 8.55 -20.81 20.39
N TYR A 501 9.61 -21.26 19.70
CA TYR A 501 9.76 -22.65 19.34
C TYR A 501 10.20 -23.47 20.56
N LEU A 502 9.39 -24.43 20.96
CA LEU A 502 9.61 -25.31 22.12
C LEU A 502 10.07 -26.70 21.73
N GLY A 503 9.93 -27.06 20.45
CA GLY A 503 10.15 -28.42 19.96
C GLY A 503 9.00 -29.38 20.30
N PRO A 504 9.05 -30.61 19.71
CA PRO A 504 8.02 -31.63 19.98
C PRO A 504 7.94 -31.99 21.46
N PRO A 505 6.72 -32.29 22.01
CA PRO A 505 5.43 -32.39 21.31
C PRO A 505 4.66 -31.07 21.20
N LEU A 506 5.08 -30.00 21.85
CA LEU A 506 4.33 -28.74 21.91
C LEU A 506 4.56 -27.84 20.67
N VAL A 507 5.66 -28.01 19.96
CA VAL A 507 6.13 -27.25 18.78
C VAL A 507 6.29 -25.77 19.08
N TRP A 508 5.18 -25.04 19.35
CA TRP A 508 5.16 -23.62 19.64
C TRP A 508 4.48 -23.28 20.95
N GLY A 509 5.06 -22.36 21.71
CA GLY A 509 4.46 -21.76 22.89
C GLY A 509 4.06 -20.33 22.65
N PHE A 510 2.88 -19.93 23.13
CA PHE A 510 2.31 -18.59 22.97
C PHE A 510 2.19 -17.93 24.35
N THR A 511 2.73 -16.72 24.48
CA THR A 511 2.69 -15.93 25.71
C THR A 511 2.21 -14.52 25.39
N LEU A 512 1.18 -14.04 26.11
CA LEU A 512 0.75 -12.65 26.05
C LEU A 512 1.83 -11.78 26.71
N LEU A 513 2.43 -10.85 25.98
CA LEU A 513 3.45 -9.92 26.47
C LEU A 513 2.82 -8.65 27.07
N ALA A 514 1.83 -8.09 26.39
CA ALA A 514 1.11 -6.92 26.84
C ALA A 514 -0.25 -6.82 26.16
N ASP A 515 -1.20 -6.26 26.88
CA ASP A 515 -2.51 -5.87 26.40
C ASP A 515 -2.63 -4.35 26.25
N ASN A 516 -3.69 -3.90 25.57
CA ASN A 516 -3.95 -2.49 25.28
C ASN A 516 -2.78 -1.84 24.50
N ILE A 517 -2.20 -2.60 23.57
CA ILE A 517 -1.13 -2.19 22.66
C ILE A 517 -1.70 -2.19 21.26
N SER A 518 -1.49 -1.09 20.54
CA SER A 518 -1.96 -0.95 19.15
C SER A 518 -0.79 -0.92 18.16
N ILE A 519 -1.07 -1.28 16.92
CA ILE A 519 -0.22 -1.06 15.77
C ILE A 519 -1.07 -0.53 14.61
N VAL A 520 -0.53 0.41 13.83
CA VAL A 520 -1.31 1.05 12.74
C VAL A 520 -1.48 0.16 11.53
N SER A 521 -0.48 -0.66 11.19
CA SER A 521 -0.51 -1.54 10.02
C SER A 521 0.43 -2.73 10.17
N GLN A 522 0.24 -3.72 9.29
CA GLN A 522 1.10 -4.90 9.17
C GLN A 522 2.58 -4.56 8.94
N ASN A 523 2.87 -3.47 8.21
CA ASN A 523 4.24 -3.09 7.83
C ASN A 523 4.82 -1.96 8.70
N ALA A 524 4.15 -1.55 9.78
CA ALA A 524 4.58 -0.42 10.62
C ALA A 524 5.59 -0.80 11.72
N MET A 525 6.22 -1.95 11.62
CA MET A 525 7.20 -2.47 12.58
C MET A 525 8.55 -2.71 11.92
N ALA A 526 9.63 -2.42 12.64
CA ALA A 526 11.00 -2.61 12.19
C ALA A 526 11.88 -3.15 13.31
N THR A 527 12.89 -3.94 12.94
CA THR A 527 13.90 -4.44 13.86
C THR A 527 15.23 -3.75 13.57
N ALA A 528 15.85 -3.17 14.59
CA ALA A 528 17.19 -2.62 14.52
C ALA A 528 17.98 -2.97 15.77
N ALA A 529 19.23 -3.40 15.60
CA ALA A 529 20.12 -3.78 16.69
C ALA A 529 19.50 -4.81 17.68
N GLY A 530 18.60 -5.69 17.21
CA GLY A 530 17.93 -6.70 18.03
C GLY A 530 16.76 -6.16 18.90
N VAL A 531 16.38 -4.91 18.71
CA VAL A 531 15.22 -4.26 19.34
C VAL A 531 14.15 -4.03 18.29
N VAL A 532 12.88 -4.22 18.66
CA VAL A 532 11.75 -4.02 17.77
C VAL A 532 11.07 -2.69 18.11
N TYR A 533 10.78 -1.93 17.07
CA TYR A 533 10.11 -0.63 17.15
C TYR A 533 8.89 -0.62 16.25
N TRP A 534 7.78 -0.02 16.70
CA TRP A 534 6.57 0.09 15.86
C TRP A 534 5.78 1.35 16.15
N MET A 535 5.00 1.73 15.16
CA MET A 535 4.06 2.84 15.23
C MET A 535 2.69 2.34 15.66
N GLY A 536 2.21 2.82 16.79
CA GLY A 536 0.84 2.60 17.27
C GLY A 536 -0.12 3.68 16.79
N VAL A 537 -1.38 3.57 17.16
CA VAL A 537 -2.45 4.49 16.74
C VAL A 537 -2.28 5.92 17.29
N ASP A 538 -1.60 6.09 18.43
CA ASP A 538 -1.43 7.37 19.12
C ASP A 538 -0.02 7.62 19.67
N LYS A 539 0.87 6.64 19.59
CA LYS A 539 2.25 6.72 20.11
C LYS A 539 3.13 5.63 19.51
N PHE A 540 4.42 5.78 19.72
CA PHE A 540 5.43 4.80 19.30
C PHE A 540 5.78 3.87 20.46
N TYR A 541 6.14 2.65 20.14
CA TYR A 541 6.51 1.62 21.10
C TYR A 541 7.86 0.98 20.76
N VAL A 542 8.45 0.36 21.78
CA VAL A 542 9.69 -0.39 21.66
C VAL A 542 9.60 -1.67 22.48
N TYR A 543 10.20 -2.74 21.94
CA TYR A 543 10.34 -4.02 22.61
C TYR A 543 11.82 -4.45 22.66
N SER A 544 12.34 -4.62 23.87
CA SER A 544 13.69 -5.10 24.18
C SER A 544 13.65 -6.15 25.30
N GLY A 545 12.73 -7.13 25.20
CA GLY A 545 12.38 -8.07 26.25
C GLY A 545 11.15 -7.67 27.05
N ARG A 546 10.75 -6.41 27.01
CA ARG A 546 9.44 -5.91 27.50
C ARG A 546 8.94 -4.80 26.60
N VAL A 547 7.64 -4.59 26.58
CA VAL A 547 6.99 -3.52 25.83
C VAL A 547 7.06 -2.22 26.61
N GLU A 548 7.57 -1.17 25.97
CA GLU A 548 7.63 0.20 26.52
C GLU A 548 7.12 1.22 25.51
N THR A 549 6.62 2.34 26.01
CA THR A 549 6.32 3.49 25.15
C THR A 549 7.63 4.20 24.79
N LEU A 550 7.87 4.45 23.50
CA LEU A 550 9.00 5.20 23.01
C LEU A 550 8.69 6.70 23.09
N PRO A 551 9.39 7.49 23.92
CA PRO A 551 9.18 8.94 23.98
C PRO A 551 9.46 9.61 22.63
N CYS A 552 8.55 10.48 22.19
CA CYS A 552 8.66 11.13 20.88
C CYS A 552 8.49 12.65 21.01
N SER A 553 9.47 13.41 20.56
CA SER A 553 9.45 14.89 20.58
C SER A 553 8.64 15.52 19.45
N VAL A 554 8.10 14.72 18.55
CA VAL A 554 7.27 15.15 17.41
C VAL A 554 5.91 14.44 17.37
N ARG A 555 5.52 13.80 18.46
CA ARG A 555 4.31 12.98 18.55
C ARG A 555 3.05 13.78 18.18
N THR A 556 2.83 14.92 18.81
CA THR A 556 1.66 15.76 18.54
C THR A 556 1.61 16.19 17.08
N TYR A 557 2.74 16.55 16.50
CA TYR A 557 2.83 16.90 15.09
C TYR A 557 2.39 15.76 14.15
N VAL A 558 2.90 14.55 14.38
CA VAL A 558 2.57 13.39 13.56
C VAL A 558 1.10 13.01 13.70
N TYR A 559 0.64 12.78 14.93
CA TYR A 559 -0.70 12.24 15.17
C TYR A 559 -1.84 13.27 15.05
N SER A 560 -1.54 14.57 14.97
CA SER A 560 -2.54 15.59 14.64
C SER A 560 -2.86 15.67 13.14
N ASN A 561 -1.96 15.18 12.29
CA ASN A 561 -2.10 15.27 10.82
C ASN A 561 -2.03 13.92 10.11
N ILE A 562 -2.01 12.80 10.82
CA ILE A 562 -2.08 11.48 10.19
C ILE A 562 -3.52 11.16 9.76
N SER A 563 -3.68 10.64 8.54
CA SER A 563 -4.95 10.07 8.10
C SER A 563 -5.22 8.76 8.82
N ARG A 564 -6.34 8.67 9.52
CA ARG A 564 -6.73 7.45 10.26
C ARG A 564 -7.38 6.41 9.36
N THR A 565 -7.97 6.81 8.27
CA THR A 565 -8.56 5.93 7.26
C THR A 565 -7.48 5.18 6.50
N GLU A 566 -6.32 5.80 6.30
CA GLU A 566 -5.21 5.26 5.55
C GLU A 566 -4.11 4.61 6.41
N PHE A 567 -4.39 4.29 7.67
CA PHE A 567 -3.47 3.54 8.53
C PHE A 567 -2.91 2.27 7.89
N PRO A 568 -3.68 1.47 7.13
CA PRO A 568 -3.15 0.28 6.46
C PRO A 568 -2.02 0.54 5.47
N GLN A 569 -1.86 1.76 4.99
CA GLN A 569 -0.77 2.17 4.08
C GLN A 569 0.53 2.53 4.81
N CYS A 570 0.49 2.77 6.13
CA CYS A 570 1.69 3.08 6.89
C CYS A 570 2.67 1.92 6.87
N PHE A 571 3.94 2.21 6.68
CA PHE A 571 5.00 1.21 6.73
C PHE A 571 6.27 1.78 7.36
N SER A 572 7.16 0.90 7.75
CA SER A 572 8.43 1.24 8.34
C SER A 572 9.59 0.69 7.52
N GLY A 573 10.76 1.25 7.74
CA GLY A 573 12.01 0.76 7.19
C GLY A 573 13.17 1.17 8.09
N THR A 574 14.30 0.51 7.90
CA THR A 574 15.56 0.85 8.56
C THR A 574 16.49 1.55 7.59
N ASN A 575 17.42 2.31 8.11
CA ASN A 575 18.63 2.76 7.44
C ASN A 575 19.78 2.52 8.41
N GLU A 576 20.31 1.30 8.37
CA GLU A 576 21.32 0.86 9.35
C GLU A 576 22.62 1.66 9.26
N GLY A 577 22.97 2.14 8.08
CA GLY A 577 24.16 2.98 7.86
C GLY A 577 24.15 4.27 8.69
N PHE A 578 22.99 4.76 9.06
CA PHE A 578 22.77 5.97 9.86
C PHE A 578 22.07 5.71 11.20
N SER A 579 21.82 4.45 11.55
CA SER A 579 21.13 4.06 12.79
C SER A 579 19.72 4.65 12.90
N GLU A 580 18.99 4.65 11.81
CA GLU A 580 17.68 5.27 11.67
C GLU A 580 16.57 4.23 11.49
N ILE A 581 15.40 4.53 12.07
CA ILE A 581 14.14 3.86 11.78
C ILE A 581 13.19 4.89 11.20
N TRP A 582 12.65 4.59 10.03
CA TRP A 582 11.74 5.42 9.27
C TRP A 582 10.34 4.86 9.38
N TRP A 583 9.34 5.72 9.59
CA TRP A 583 7.93 5.40 9.39
C TRP A 583 7.35 6.36 8.38
N PHE A 584 6.76 5.79 7.34
CA PHE A 584 6.06 6.54 6.31
C PHE A 584 4.56 6.46 6.58
N TYR A 585 3.86 7.57 6.39
CA TYR A 585 2.44 7.67 6.66
C TYR A 585 1.73 8.63 5.71
N CYS A 586 0.40 8.47 5.54
CA CYS A 586 -0.45 9.38 4.78
C CYS A 586 -0.89 10.53 5.68
N SER A 587 -0.72 11.78 5.23
CA SER A 587 -1.25 12.92 5.94
C SER A 587 -2.75 13.13 5.68
N ALA A 588 -3.44 13.79 6.61
CA ALA A 588 -4.82 14.21 6.40
C ALA A 588 -4.93 15.25 5.28
N ASP A 589 -3.89 16.07 5.09
CA ASP A 589 -3.83 17.04 3.99
C ASP A 589 -3.80 16.33 2.62
N ALA A 590 -3.05 15.21 2.50
CA ALA A 590 -3.00 14.41 1.28
C ALA A 590 -4.34 13.70 1.02
N GLU A 591 -5.02 13.20 2.06
CA GLU A 591 -6.34 12.60 1.97
C GLU A 591 -7.38 13.61 1.48
N GLU A 592 -7.39 14.83 2.02
CA GLU A 592 -8.27 15.91 1.58
C GLU A 592 -8.01 16.28 0.12
N THR A 593 -6.75 16.35 -0.28
CA THR A 593 -6.37 16.64 -1.67
C THR A 593 -6.81 15.54 -2.64
N ALA A 594 -6.65 14.26 -2.27
CA ALA A 594 -7.07 13.12 -3.07
C ALA A 594 -8.61 13.01 -3.17
N ALA A 595 -9.32 13.28 -2.08
CA ALA A 595 -10.78 13.27 -2.04
C ALA A 595 -11.41 14.39 -2.86
N ASN A 596 -10.75 15.55 -2.92
CA ASN A 596 -11.29 16.77 -3.53
C ASN A 596 -10.66 17.10 -4.90
N GLY A 597 -10.04 16.18 -5.59
CA GLY A 597 -9.43 16.30 -6.93
C GLY A 597 -9.44 17.72 -7.52
N HIS A 598 -8.52 18.59 -7.15
CA HIS A 598 -8.49 19.98 -7.63
C HIS A 598 -7.99 20.06 -9.06
N LEU A 599 -8.70 20.77 -9.93
CA LEU A 599 -8.14 21.14 -11.22
C LEU A 599 -7.04 22.19 -11.02
N LEU A 600 -5.80 21.84 -11.41
CA LEU A 600 -4.64 22.72 -11.31
C LEU A 600 -4.33 23.37 -12.66
N GLN A 601 -3.86 24.61 -12.62
CA GLN A 601 -3.20 25.22 -13.76
C GLN A 601 -1.81 24.62 -13.97
N GLN A 602 -1.23 24.78 -15.14
CA GLN A 602 0.16 24.38 -15.44
C GLN A 602 1.20 24.93 -14.45
N SER A 603 0.85 25.96 -13.69
CA SER A 603 1.65 26.59 -12.64
C SER A 603 1.38 26.03 -11.22
N ASN A 604 0.67 24.92 -11.09
CA ASN A 604 0.26 24.30 -9.82
C ASN A 604 -0.67 25.16 -8.92
N TYR A 605 -1.32 26.20 -9.47
CA TYR A 605 -2.37 26.92 -8.77
C TYR A 605 -3.72 26.28 -9.03
N SER A 606 -4.54 26.13 -7.98
CA SER A 606 -5.91 25.63 -8.12
C SER A 606 -6.76 26.56 -8.99
N LEU A 607 -7.54 25.97 -9.89
CA LEU A 607 -8.55 26.71 -10.63
C LEU A 607 -9.74 27.00 -9.70
N LEU A 608 -10.14 28.25 -9.66
CA LEU A 608 -11.29 28.69 -8.89
C LEU A 608 -12.45 29.03 -9.82
N GLN A 609 -13.68 28.83 -9.36
CA GLN A 609 -14.88 29.35 -9.98
C GLN A 609 -14.96 30.87 -9.78
N GLU A 610 -15.82 31.54 -10.54
CA GLU A 610 -16.01 33.00 -10.45
C GLU A 610 -16.47 33.47 -9.06
N ASN A 611 -17.09 32.58 -8.27
CA ASN A 611 -17.47 32.81 -6.88
C ASN A 611 -16.33 32.57 -5.86
N GLY A 612 -15.14 32.09 -6.31
CA GLY A 612 -13.99 31.80 -5.45
C GLY A 612 -13.92 30.36 -4.93
N ASP A 613 -14.87 29.50 -5.29
CA ASP A 613 -14.83 28.08 -4.95
C ASP A 613 -13.86 27.32 -5.85
N LEU A 614 -13.31 26.24 -5.33
CA LEU A 614 -12.40 25.36 -6.07
C LEU A 614 -13.16 24.57 -7.14
N LEU A 615 -12.61 24.51 -8.36
CA LEU A 615 -13.07 23.58 -9.38
C LEU A 615 -12.56 22.19 -9.05
N LEU A 616 -13.49 21.29 -8.73
CA LEU A 616 -13.22 19.89 -8.41
C LEU A 616 -13.38 19.01 -9.66
N ASN A 617 -12.56 18.00 -9.79
CA ASN A 617 -12.72 16.94 -10.78
C ASN A 617 -13.52 15.81 -10.14
N GLU A 618 -14.81 15.74 -10.36
CA GLU A 618 -15.65 14.66 -9.85
C GLU A 618 -15.25 13.33 -10.51
N GLY A 619 -14.84 12.36 -9.72
CA GLY A 619 -14.69 10.97 -10.14
C GLY A 619 -13.26 10.42 -10.25
N VAL A 620 -12.23 11.11 -9.79
CA VAL A 620 -10.89 10.51 -9.67
C VAL A 620 -10.62 10.12 -8.21
N SER A 621 -10.97 8.89 -7.86
CA SER A 621 -10.41 8.25 -6.66
C SER A 621 -8.94 7.93 -6.94
N SER A 622 -8.05 8.90 -6.78
CA SER A 622 -6.62 8.64 -6.76
C SER A 622 -6.25 8.03 -5.40
N ALA A 623 -5.37 7.03 -5.41
CA ALA A 623 -4.82 6.50 -4.17
C ALA A 623 -4.17 7.64 -3.37
N VAL A 624 -4.48 7.73 -2.08
CA VAL A 624 -3.84 8.70 -1.19
C VAL A 624 -2.37 8.32 -1.04
N PRO A 625 -1.42 9.20 -1.36
CA PRO A 625 -0.01 8.87 -1.25
C PRO A 625 0.45 8.85 0.21
N THR A 626 1.42 8.01 0.52
CA THR A 626 2.24 8.14 1.72
C THR A 626 3.22 9.28 1.47
N ASP A 627 2.89 10.48 1.94
CA ASP A 627 3.56 11.75 1.63
C ASP A 627 4.52 12.22 2.71
N ARG A 628 4.45 11.64 3.90
CA ARG A 628 5.19 12.05 5.09
C ARG A 628 6.02 10.92 5.67
N TYR A 629 7.13 11.31 6.31
CA TYR A 629 7.91 10.39 7.12
C TYR A 629 8.28 10.98 8.47
N VAL A 630 8.52 10.10 9.44
CA VAL A 630 9.12 10.42 10.73
C VAL A 630 10.25 9.43 11.00
N ILE A 631 11.36 9.92 11.52
CA ILE A 631 12.57 9.14 11.76
C ILE A 631 12.92 9.18 13.24
N PHE A 632 13.30 8.02 13.76
CA PHE A 632 13.94 7.87 15.05
C PHE A 632 15.37 7.37 14.85
N ASN A 633 16.36 8.18 15.24
CA ASN A 633 17.73 7.71 15.35
C ASN A 633 17.87 6.99 16.69
N TYR A 634 18.08 5.66 16.64
CA TYR A 634 18.10 4.85 17.84
C TYR A 634 19.44 4.92 18.61
N LEU A 635 20.51 5.40 17.97
CA LEU A 635 21.82 5.62 18.62
C LEU A 635 21.81 6.94 19.40
N ASP A 636 21.46 8.03 18.77
CA ASP A 636 21.42 9.38 19.37
C ASP A 636 20.12 9.65 20.13
N ARG A 637 19.10 8.80 19.97
CA ARG A 637 17.74 8.90 20.56
C ARG A 637 17.04 10.22 20.24
N VAL A 638 17.13 10.65 19.00
CA VAL A 638 16.55 11.89 18.50
C VAL A 638 15.52 11.62 17.41
N TRP A 639 14.55 12.53 17.31
CA TRP A 639 13.47 12.47 16.32
C TRP A 639 13.60 13.61 15.31
N TYR A 640 13.24 13.31 14.07
CA TYR A 640 13.07 14.29 13.00
C TYR A 640 12.07 13.76 11.97
N TYR A 641 11.63 14.61 11.07
CA TYR A 641 10.56 14.30 10.13
C TYR A 641 10.77 15.06 8.82
N GLY A 642 9.93 14.74 7.83
CA GLY A 642 9.88 15.46 6.57
C GLY A 642 8.83 14.91 5.62
N ASN A 643 8.91 15.37 4.37
CA ASN A 643 8.00 15.02 3.30
C ASN A 643 8.75 14.18 2.26
N MET A 644 8.22 13.01 1.93
CA MET A 644 8.75 12.14 0.88
C MET A 644 7.69 11.12 0.53
N GLU A 645 7.43 10.97 -0.76
CA GLU A 645 6.48 9.98 -1.27
C GLU A 645 7.20 8.66 -1.53
N ARG A 646 6.88 7.63 -0.73
CA ARG A 646 7.33 6.25 -0.93
C ARG A 646 6.19 5.30 -0.62
N SER A 647 6.19 4.13 -1.26
CA SER A 647 5.14 3.13 -1.06
C SER A 647 5.64 1.84 -0.41
N ALA A 648 6.94 1.59 -0.46
CA ALA A 648 7.62 0.51 0.25
C ALA A 648 9.09 0.86 0.48
N TRP A 649 9.70 0.22 1.48
CA TRP A 649 11.11 0.42 1.85
C TRP A 649 11.75 -0.90 2.28
N LEU A 650 12.98 -1.12 1.87
CA LEU A 650 13.78 -2.28 2.25
C LEU A 650 15.23 -1.88 2.43
N ASP A 651 15.78 -2.13 3.61
CA ASP A 651 17.20 -2.05 3.89
C ASP A 651 17.74 -3.47 4.15
N THR A 652 18.72 -3.88 3.39
CA THR A 652 19.25 -5.24 3.45
C THR A 652 20.74 -5.24 3.17
N PRO A 653 21.52 -6.05 3.90
CA PRO A 653 22.97 -6.18 3.67
C PRO A 653 23.30 -6.81 2.30
N LEU A 654 22.31 -7.33 1.58
CA LEU A 654 22.46 -7.89 0.24
C LEU A 654 22.56 -6.83 -0.84
N ARG A 655 22.20 -5.58 -0.53
CA ARG A 655 22.32 -4.40 -1.40
C ARG A 655 23.14 -3.33 -0.72
N ASN A 656 23.85 -2.55 -1.51
CA ASN A 656 24.75 -1.52 -0.98
C ASN A 656 24.01 -0.34 -0.36
N PHE A 657 22.77 -0.11 -0.77
CA PHE A 657 21.94 1.04 -0.40
C PHE A 657 20.53 0.61 -0.07
N PRO A 658 19.82 1.32 0.83
CA PRO A 658 18.39 1.11 1.06
C PRO A 658 17.61 1.29 -0.25
N THR A 659 16.70 0.37 -0.52
CA THR A 659 15.85 0.37 -1.71
C THR A 659 14.42 0.78 -1.33
N ALA A 660 13.81 1.67 -2.09
CA ALA A 660 12.44 2.07 -1.90
C ALA A 660 11.64 2.03 -3.21
N ALA A 661 10.33 1.86 -3.09
CA ALA A 661 9.41 2.01 -4.22
C ALA A 661 8.81 3.42 -4.23
N THR A 662 8.73 4.02 -5.40
CA THR A 662 8.13 5.33 -5.64
C THR A 662 6.65 5.21 -5.96
N MET A 663 5.92 6.32 -5.86
CA MET A 663 4.54 6.42 -6.35
C MET A 663 4.44 6.41 -7.89
N THR A 664 5.58 6.53 -8.58
CA THR A 664 5.69 6.45 -10.05
C THR A 664 6.04 5.04 -10.55
N ASN A 665 5.88 4.01 -9.72
CA ASN A 665 6.06 2.60 -10.06
C ASN A 665 7.50 2.24 -10.48
N GLN A 666 8.48 2.82 -9.82
CA GLN A 666 9.89 2.55 -10.00
C GLN A 666 10.55 2.23 -8.66
N LEU A 667 11.64 1.45 -8.68
CA LEU A 667 12.50 1.26 -7.53
C LEU A 667 13.66 2.26 -7.58
N VAL A 668 13.99 2.80 -6.40
CA VAL A 668 15.10 3.73 -6.20
C VAL A 668 16.03 3.24 -5.10
N GLU A 669 17.32 3.48 -5.27
CA GLU A 669 18.34 3.35 -4.23
C GLU A 669 18.55 4.68 -3.54
N HIS A 670 18.43 4.70 -2.22
CA HIS A 670 18.67 5.87 -1.39
C HIS A 670 20.14 5.99 -0.98
N GLU A 671 20.57 7.19 -0.61
CA GLU A 671 21.92 7.49 -0.10
C GLU A 671 23.06 7.27 -1.11
N ASN A 672 22.76 7.13 -2.39
CA ASN A 672 23.76 6.87 -3.43
C ASN A 672 24.10 8.09 -4.27
N THR A 673 23.35 9.17 -4.15
CA THR A 673 23.55 10.47 -4.85
C THR A 673 23.32 11.66 -3.90
N ASN A 674 23.39 12.89 -4.43
CA ASN A 674 23.02 14.10 -3.68
C ASN A 674 21.70 14.71 -4.14
N ASP A 675 21.10 14.17 -5.20
CA ASP A 675 19.96 14.74 -5.90
C ASP A 675 18.83 13.73 -6.07
N ASP A 676 17.68 14.21 -6.53
CA ASP A 676 16.57 13.38 -6.97
C ASP A 676 16.84 12.90 -8.40
N GLY A 677 17.26 11.64 -8.51
CA GLY A 677 17.53 10.98 -9.79
C GLY A 677 16.33 10.26 -10.38
N THR A 678 15.10 10.53 -9.94
CA THR A 678 13.87 10.00 -10.57
C THR A 678 13.52 10.71 -11.87
N THR A 679 14.15 11.86 -12.12
CA THR A 679 14.03 12.62 -13.37
C THR A 679 15.34 12.66 -14.12
N ASN A 680 15.28 12.81 -15.44
CA ASN A 680 16.45 13.01 -16.28
C ASN A 680 16.33 14.34 -17.06
N PRO A 681 17.15 15.38 -16.78
CA PRO A 681 18.25 15.41 -15.80
C PRO A 681 17.73 15.36 -14.33
N PRO A 682 18.60 14.94 -13.38
CA PRO A 682 18.26 14.93 -11.96
C PRO A 682 17.85 16.31 -11.45
N SER A 683 16.95 16.37 -10.49
CA SER A 683 16.51 17.61 -9.85
C SER A 683 17.11 17.77 -8.46
N PRO A 684 17.36 19.01 -7.99
CA PRO A 684 17.90 19.23 -6.66
C PRO A 684 16.89 18.84 -5.59
N ILE A 685 17.37 18.26 -4.49
CA ILE A 685 16.56 17.99 -3.32
C ILE A 685 16.49 19.23 -2.46
N TYR A 686 15.30 19.81 -2.29
CA TYR A 686 15.07 20.85 -1.31
C TYR A 686 15.15 20.30 0.10
N ALA A 687 16.12 20.79 0.88
CA ALA A 687 16.32 20.39 2.27
C ALA A 687 16.49 21.62 3.15
N TYR A 688 15.87 21.63 4.33
CA TYR A 688 16.03 22.73 5.28
C TYR A 688 15.91 22.29 6.73
N ILE A 689 16.52 23.11 7.63
CA ILE A 689 16.28 23.02 9.06
C ILE A 689 16.18 24.41 9.67
N GLN A 690 15.25 24.59 10.61
CA GLN A 690 14.98 25.84 11.29
C GLN A 690 15.06 25.64 12.81
N SER A 691 15.80 26.53 13.47
CA SER A 691 15.85 26.56 14.93
C SER A 691 14.54 27.04 15.54
N SER A 692 14.36 26.72 16.78
CA SER A 692 13.43 27.44 17.65
C SER A 692 13.82 28.91 17.77
N ASP A 693 12.91 29.73 18.23
CA ASP A 693 13.20 31.13 18.52
C ASP A 693 14.17 31.24 19.70
N PHE A 694 15.14 32.12 19.57
CA PHE A 694 16.04 32.50 20.64
C PHE A 694 15.97 34.02 20.83
N ASP A 695 16.19 34.44 22.05
CA ASP A 695 16.18 35.87 22.41
C ASP A 695 17.51 36.32 23.05
N ILE A 696 17.58 37.59 23.38
CA ILE A 696 18.73 38.21 24.02
C ILE A 696 18.28 38.76 25.37
N GLY A 697 18.70 38.12 26.46
CA GLY A 697 18.41 38.55 27.79
C GLY A 697 16.91 38.62 28.13
N ASP A 698 16.28 37.48 28.16
CA ASP A 698 14.88 37.26 28.52
C ASP A 698 13.83 37.95 27.61
N GLY A 699 14.18 38.23 26.33
CA GLY A 699 13.27 38.84 25.34
C GLY A 699 12.83 40.29 25.69
N HIS A 700 13.42 40.91 26.68
CA HIS A 700 13.06 42.28 27.11
C HIS A 700 13.59 43.38 26.18
N ASN A 701 14.72 43.11 25.52
CA ASN A 701 15.39 44.04 24.60
C ASN A 701 15.31 43.52 23.17
N TYR A 702 15.39 44.48 22.22
CA TYR A 702 15.68 44.11 20.84
C TYR A 702 17.14 43.69 20.71
N GLY A 703 17.36 42.65 19.96
CA GLY A 703 18.67 42.18 19.53
C GLY A 703 18.99 42.70 18.13
N PHE A 704 20.20 43.19 17.93
CA PHE A 704 20.74 43.54 16.63
C PHE A 704 21.84 42.54 16.25
N ALA A 705 21.57 41.66 15.28
CA ALA A 705 22.52 40.73 14.73
C ALA A 705 23.34 41.47 13.65
N TRP A 706 24.62 41.64 13.93
CA TRP A 706 25.53 42.43 13.09
C TRP A 706 26.23 41.59 12.04
N ARG A 707 26.73 40.41 12.45
CA ARG A 707 27.47 39.50 11.58
C ARG A 707 27.35 38.08 12.06
N MET A 708 27.53 37.13 11.15
CA MET A 708 27.59 35.71 11.42
C MET A 708 28.80 35.09 10.75
N LEU A 709 29.45 34.16 11.43
CA LEU A 709 30.47 33.30 10.88
C LEU A 709 29.81 31.95 10.63
N PRO A 710 29.65 31.51 9.39
CA PRO A 710 29.14 30.21 9.07
C PRO A 710 30.14 29.12 9.51
N ASP A 711 29.65 28.02 9.98
CA ASP A 711 30.43 26.82 10.29
C ASP A 711 29.70 25.66 9.57
N ILE A 712 30.12 25.42 8.33
CA ILE A 712 29.47 24.45 7.43
C ILE A 712 30.53 23.77 6.58
N THR A 713 30.36 22.48 6.31
CA THR A 713 31.16 21.75 5.32
C THR A 713 30.28 21.35 4.15
N PHE A 714 30.89 21.25 2.96
CA PHE A 714 30.27 20.79 1.73
C PHE A 714 30.87 19.49 1.22
N ASP A 715 31.47 18.73 2.16
CA ASP A 715 32.09 17.45 1.86
C ASP A 715 31.09 16.49 1.24
N GLY A 716 31.49 15.80 0.17
CA GLY A 716 30.63 14.90 -0.57
C GLY A 716 29.77 15.56 -1.66
N SER A 717 29.83 16.90 -1.83
CA SER A 717 29.15 17.57 -2.93
C SER A 717 29.69 17.15 -4.30
N THR A 718 28.79 16.97 -5.26
CA THR A 718 29.09 16.59 -6.65
C THR A 718 28.82 17.73 -7.64
N THR A 719 28.60 18.96 -7.14
CA THR A 719 28.31 20.13 -7.95
C THR A 719 29.40 20.36 -8.99
N ALA A 720 29.02 20.45 -10.27
CA ALA A 720 29.95 20.60 -11.37
C ALA A 720 30.38 22.05 -11.57
N SER A 721 31.67 22.28 -11.96
CA SER A 721 32.18 23.60 -12.37
C SER A 721 31.41 24.12 -13.59
N PRO A 722 31.05 25.42 -13.66
CA PRO A 722 31.50 26.54 -12.82
C PRO A 722 30.62 26.80 -11.58
N ALA A 723 29.63 25.97 -11.26
CA ALA A 723 28.82 26.09 -10.06
C ALA A 723 29.63 25.66 -8.84
N PHE A 724 29.28 26.21 -7.67
CA PHE A 724 29.82 25.83 -6.38
C PHE A 724 28.70 25.33 -5.47
N PRO A 725 28.96 24.34 -4.57
CA PRO A 725 27.98 23.94 -3.59
C PRO A 725 27.62 25.14 -2.71
N GLN A 726 26.33 25.30 -2.44
CA GLN A 726 25.86 26.48 -1.71
C GLN A 726 24.60 26.16 -0.91
N VAL A 727 24.41 26.91 0.16
CA VAL A 727 23.20 26.93 0.96
C VAL A 727 22.73 28.33 1.19
N THR A 728 21.45 28.49 1.48
CA THR A 728 20.91 29.78 1.94
C THR A 728 20.75 29.76 3.45
N MET A 729 21.44 30.65 4.14
CA MET A 729 21.25 30.87 5.57
C MET A 729 20.34 32.05 5.79
N SER A 730 19.34 31.92 6.66
CA SER A 730 18.35 32.97 6.92
C SER A 730 18.28 33.30 8.39
N MET A 731 18.19 34.58 8.72
CA MET A 731 17.79 35.05 10.04
C MET A 731 16.36 35.59 9.97
N ARG A 732 15.50 35.06 10.79
CA ARG A 732 14.04 35.30 10.81
C ARG A 732 13.63 36.03 12.08
N PRO A 733 13.59 37.38 12.08
CA PRO A 733 13.25 38.11 13.29
C PRO A 733 11.76 38.17 13.56
N ARG A 734 11.38 38.19 14.85
CA ARG A 734 10.05 38.51 15.34
C ARG A 734 10.08 39.74 16.22
N GLN A 735 8.99 40.52 16.21
CA GLN A 735 8.84 41.69 17.09
C GLN A 735 8.39 41.31 18.51
N ASN A 736 7.53 40.30 18.61
CA ASN A 736 7.00 39.83 19.87
C ASN A 736 6.83 38.30 19.83
N PRO A 737 6.87 37.63 21.00
CA PRO A 737 6.51 36.24 21.08
C PRO A 737 5.13 35.98 20.46
N GLY A 738 5.02 34.96 19.61
CA GLY A 738 3.77 34.61 18.94
C GLY A 738 3.38 35.47 17.73
N SER A 739 4.12 36.54 17.39
CA SER A 739 3.90 37.24 16.14
C SER A 739 4.43 36.38 14.97
N PRO A 740 3.85 36.45 13.76
CA PRO A 740 4.40 35.76 12.60
C PRO A 740 5.81 36.26 12.31
N TYR A 741 6.67 35.41 11.77
CA TYR A 741 7.88 35.86 11.10
C TYR A 741 7.45 36.76 9.96
N SER A 742 8.12 37.88 9.77
CA SER A 742 7.81 38.92 8.81
C SER A 742 6.75 38.55 7.75
N PRO A 743 5.65 39.28 7.66
CA PRO A 743 4.62 38.95 6.68
C PRO A 743 5.27 38.93 5.29
N ALA A 744 4.94 37.95 4.47
CA ALA A 744 5.12 38.05 3.03
C ALA A 744 4.57 39.41 2.58
N PRO A 745 5.17 40.11 1.63
CA PRO A 745 4.72 41.41 1.21
C PRO A 745 3.26 41.30 0.73
N SER A 746 2.35 41.73 1.61
CA SER A 746 0.95 41.89 1.24
C SER A 746 0.80 43.20 0.52
N PRO A 747 0.08 43.29 -0.61
CA PRO A 747 -0.15 44.54 -1.31
C PRO A 747 -0.87 45.58 -0.45
N THR A 748 -1.37 45.24 0.70
CA THR A 748 -2.04 46.15 1.66
C THR A 748 -1.13 46.66 2.77
N VAL A 749 0.11 46.15 2.90
CA VAL A 749 1.08 46.59 3.91
C VAL A 749 2.05 47.59 3.26
N ARG A 750 2.08 48.81 3.73
CA ARG A 750 3.01 49.84 3.26
C ARG A 750 4.47 49.38 3.39
N ALA A 751 5.23 49.54 2.31
CA ALA A 751 6.62 49.12 2.21
C ALA A 751 7.58 49.84 3.19
N ASP A 752 7.14 50.92 3.85
CA ASP A 752 7.90 51.70 4.80
C ASP A 752 7.89 51.15 6.25
N LYS A 753 7.09 50.11 6.51
CA LYS A 753 7.09 49.38 7.79
C LYS A 753 7.73 48.00 7.69
N SER A 754 8.92 47.92 7.14
CA SER A 754 9.74 46.71 7.07
C SER A 754 10.35 46.35 8.42
N TYR A 755 9.52 46.10 9.42
CA TYR A 755 9.95 45.46 10.64
C TYR A 755 9.94 43.94 10.44
N GLY A 756 11.14 43.37 10.35
CA GLY A 756 11.30 41.93 10.35
C GLY A 756 11.36 41.27 8.96
N VAL A 757 12.05 41.86 8.03
CA VAL A 757 12.38 41.22 6.74
C VAL A 757 13.25 40.01 7.01
N VAL A 758 12.85 38.84 6.46
CA VAL A 758 13.72 37.68 6.42
C VAL A 758 14.92 38.01 5.54
N HIS A 759 16.10 37.93 6.10
CA HIS A 759 17.34 38.17 5.37
C HIS A 759 17.96 36.84 4.98
N ASN A 760 18.07 36.60 3.68
CA ASN A 760 18.66 35.41 3.08
C ASN A 760 20.09 35.70 2.63
N TYR A 761 21.00 34.81 2.97
CA TYR A 761 22.41 34.92 2.63
C TYR A 761 22.87 33.62 1.97
N THR A 762 23.39 33.72 0.75
CA THR A 762 24.02 32.59 0.08
C THR A 762 25.39 32.34 0.71
N VAL A 763 25.63 31.10 1.11
CA VAL A 763 26.87 30.64 1.74
C VAL A 763 27.49 29.56 0.89
N GLN A 764 28.73 29.77 0.55
CA GLN A 764 29.57 28.82 -0.21
C GLN A 764 30.80 28.48 0.61
N GLU A 765 31.61 27.53 0.15
CA GLU A 765 32.81 27.06 0.85
C GLU A 765 33.79 28.16 1.26
N PHE A 766 33.89 29.26 0.47
CA PHE A 766 34.81 30.39 0.75
C PHE A 766 34.13 31.53 1.52
N THR A 767 32.92 31.36 2.01
CA THR A 767 32.23 32.44 2.74
C THR A 767 32.75 32.50 4.19
N GLU A 768 33.54 33.51 4.48
CA GLU A 768 34.14 33.68 5.79
C GLU A 768 33.24 34.40 6.80
N ILE A 769 32.60 35.49 6.38
CA ILE A 769 31.79 36.34 7.25
C ILE A 769 30.54 36.82 6.49
N ILE A 770 29.41 36.72 7.14
CA ILE A 770 28.11 37.22 6.67
C ILE A 770 27.74 38.45 7.50
N TYR A 771 27.50 39.61 6.85
CA TYR A 771 27.01 40.82 7.51
C TYR A 771 25.49 40.87 7.49
N THR A 772 24.85 40.56 8.63
CA THR A 772 23.43 40.28 8.69
C THR A 772 22.54 41.50 8.87
N ARG A 773 22.85 42.43 9.81
CA ARG A 773 22.08 43.64 10.12
C ARG A 773 20.60 43.40 10.39
N VAL A 774 20.28 42.36 11.16
CA VAL A 774 18.92 41.94 11.48
C VAL A 774 18.57 42.42 12.87
N ARG A 775 17.33 42.95 13.05
CA ARG A 775 16.83 43.44 14.33
C ARG A 775 15.53 42.74 14.69
N GLY A 776 15.44 42.21 15.89
CA GLY A 776 14.25 41.53 16.40
C GLY A 776 14.31 41.34 17.91
N ARG A 777 13.19 41.11 18.58
CA ARG A 777 13.19 40.62 19.97
C ARG A 777 13.52 39.16 20.06
N GLN A 778 13.02 38.43 19.10
CA GLN A 778 13.30 37.02 18.92
C GLN A 778 13.78 36.77 17.50
N MET A 779 14.62 35.78 17.34
CA MET A 779 15.17 35.38 16.06
C MET A 779 15.16 33.87 15.93
N ALA A 780 14.88 33.37 14.74
CA ALA A 780 15.13 31.98 14.40
C ALA A 780 16.19 31.93 13.28
N PHE A 781 17.02 30.93 13.34
CA PHE A 781 18.01 30.61 12.32
C PHE A 781 17.47 29.51 11.41
N LYS A 782 17.53 29.68 10.10
CA LYS A 782 17.18 28.66 9.11
C LYS A 782 18.31 28.48 8.12
N ILE A 783 18.60 27.25 7.76
CA ILE A 783 19.47 26.88 6.63
C ILE A 783 18.66 26.05 5.65
N GLU A 784 18.83 26.29 4.38
CA GLU A 784 18.16 25.58 3.29
C GLU A 784 19.06 25.42 2.07
N SER A 785 18.83 24.36 1.31
CA SER A 785 19.53 24.09 0.04
C SER A 785 18.54 23.58 -1.01
N ASP A 786 18.70 24.07 -2.24
CA ASP A 786 17.95 23.70 -3.44
C ASP A 786 18.85 23.60 -4.67
N THR A 787 20.16 23.46 -4.47
CA THR A 787 21.16 23.46 -5.53
C THR A 787 21.59 22.04 -5.85
N LEU A 788 21.66 21.75 -7.15
CA LEU A 788 22.04 20.45 -7.67
C LEU A 788 23.44 20.02 -7.19
N GLY A 789 23.60 18.76 -6.82
CA GLY A 789 24.88 18.18 -6.37
C GLY A 789 25.36 18.67 -5.00
N THR A 790 24.56 19.45 -4.26
CA THR A 790 24.98 20.01 -2.97
C THR A 790 24.70 19.04 -1.83
N GLN A 791 25.74 18.68 -1.10
CA GLN A 791 25.69 18.04 0.22
C GLN A 791 26.27 19.01 1.25
N TRP A 792 25.73 19.00 2.46
CA TRP A 792 26.22 19.87 3.52
C TRP A 792 25.99 19.30 4.91
N GLN A 793 26.89 19.69 5.84
CA GLN A 793 26.72 19.47 7.26
C GLN A 793 26.99 20.77 8.00
N LEU A 794 26.05 21.17 8.87
CA LEU A 794 26.17 22.38 9.68
C LEU A 794 26.87 22.06 10.98
N GLY A 795 27.89 22.81 11.31
CA GLY A 795 28.60 22.80 12.59
C GLY A 795 27.93 23.74 13.63
N VAL A 796 28.74 24.61 14.24
CA VAL A 796 28.29 25.56 15.28
C VAL A 796 28.54 26.99 14.78
N PRO A 797 27.62 27.59 14.01
CA PRO A 797 27.77 28.97 13.56
C PRO A 797 27.94 29.93 14.75
N ARG A 798 28.62 31.06 14.50
CA ARG A 798 28.82 32.10 15.50
C ARG A 798 28.20 33.39 15.07
N ILE A 799 27.48 34.02 15.97
CA ILE A 799 26.77 35.29 15.70
C ILE A 799 27.24 36.40 16.65
N ASP A 800 27.38 37.61 16.11
CA ASP A 800 27.61 38.85 16.88
C ASP A 800 26.26 39.53 17.07
N VAL A 801 25.68 39.41 18.24
CA VAL A 801 24.40 40.01 18.55
C VAL A 801 24.60 41.04 19.67
N ARG A 802 23.96 42.20 19.51
CA ARG A 802 24.05 43.31 20.45
C ARG A 802 22.67 43.75 20.91
N PRO A 803 22.50 44.10 22.17
CA PRO A 803 21.25 44.72 22.64
C PRO A 803 21.03 46.07 21.91
N ASP A 804 19.83 46.31 21.39
CA ASP A 804 19.46 47.50 20.62
C ASP A 804 18.18 48.16 21.19
N GLY A 805 18.18 48.37 22.50
CA GLY A 805 17.12 49.08 23.19
C GLY A 805 15.82 48.26 23.37
N ARG A 806 14.82 48.95 23.96
CA ARG A 806 13.52 48.35 24.30
C ARG A 806 12.39 48.63 23.32
N ARG A 807 12.63 49.51 22.32
CA ARG A 807 11.67 49.95 21.29
C ARG A 807 12.19 49.72 19.90
#